data_418257615664b0f4681a32dddc87576b
#
_entry.id   418257615664b0f4681a32dddc87576b
#
_cell.length_a   1.000
_cell.length_b   1.000
_cell.length_c   1.000
_cell.angle_alpha   90.00
_cell.angle_beta   90.00
_cell.angle_gamma   90.00
#
_symmetry.space_group_name_H-M   'P 1'
#
loop_
_entity.id
_entity.type
_entity.pdbx_description
1 polymer ?
#
loop_
_entity_poly.entity_id
_entity_poly.type
_entity_poly.pdbx_seq_one_letter_code
_entity_poly.pdbx_strand_id
1 'polypeptide(L)'
;MVFMAKIWMGLLLSAIVLIGWHPCSGSDAAADSGVAWYNLSAPSDAGNLTGEGRQQAENGLWLVAAAGRERRTSSDIPMGVWARLKLVPAATGELKLYCKYPTGSIDLLLSGQVDGGQAYRAWHHTELEGDYELWYTLDGKRSNSLSINVSGEPPLEMAAPYGATNATRASKGVAVAAPTYATPAAMPKMGGSGIGLSVGGAKDINNFRENIEQGYLPLPSDITYEGLFYDYYFDIGEGKECDKLFCPTYSYAISRDPFSLEPQRYLSVGLDSGLQDFQRPKLNLVVVLDYSGSMGSPFDQYYYDRFGNRVDLPATESSSRKKIEIADQAVVDLLGHLKEGDRFGLVIFSEDAFLADPMTLIDDKNLTLLKEKILKIQEYGGTNMEAGMERSGQLFDGYLGANRSEYENRIIFLTDAMPNIEETSETGLYKIMKDNADRGVYSTLIGIGVDFNSQLVESITKVKGANYYSVHSAGEFKERMDDEFDYMVTPLVFDLLLKLNATGFEIEKVYGSPEADEATGEIMKVNTLFPSKKEAGQVKGGVILVKLKKLSPQGHMTLKVSYQDRSGKVGSDEAEVEFNETSPDFYQNTGIHKAILLSRYADLLKDWIVDERSGLGAGKVMPSVTLESGIVVPVELGQWERQSLPLQVSEPYRKLFALYSTYFESESKAIGDDNLQQEEVVLKKLSHAEKEGGYLSSVKAGLSQAYSKARELGGG
;
A
#
# COMPACT_ATOMS: atom_id res chain seq x y z
N MET A 1 -19.69 66.08 -9.38
CA MET A 1 -18.42 66.62 -8.87
C MET A 1 -17.47 65.39 -8.89
N VAL A 2 -16.83 65.15 -9.96
CA VAL A 2 -15.54 65.68 -10.46
C VAL A 2 -14.39 65.35 -9.51
N PHE A 3 -13.59 64.40 -9.92
CA PHE A 3 -12.21 64.46 -10.31
C PHE A 3 -11.77 62.99 -10.56
N MET A 4 -11.67 62.53 -11.75
CA MET A 4 -10.62 62.62 -12.77
C MET A 4 -9.19 62.35 -12.22
N ALA A 5 -8.69 61.23 -12.65
CA ALA A 5 -7.58 60.97 -13.58
C ALA A 5 -6.19 60.87 -12.93
N LYS A 6 -5.51 59.79 -13.21
CA LYS A 6 -4.46 59.76 -14.24
C LYS A 6 -3.92 58.37 -14.49
N ILE A 7 -4.05 57.97 -15.73
CA ILE A 7 -3.33 56.95 -16.48
C ILE A 7 -1.83 57.22 -16.39
N TRP A 8 -1.07 56.19 -16.01
CA TRP A 8 0.29 56.06 -16.51
C TRP A 8 0.47 54.66 -17.11
N MET A 9 0.58 54.67 -18.41
CA MET A 9 0.91 53.57 -19.29
C MET A 9 2.42 53.36 -19.22
N GLY A 10 2.84 52.25 -18.67
CA GLY A 10 4.21 51.78 -18.70
C GLY A 10 4.25 50.43 -19.43
N LEU A 11 4.50 50.48 -20.73
CA LEU A 11 4.90 49.30 -21.50
C LEU A 11 6.19 48.73 -20.92
N LEU A 12 6.10 47.58 -20.31
CA LEU A 12 7.23 46.68 -20.17
C LEU A 12 6.91 45.42 -20.96
N LEU A 13 7.50 45.36 -22.15
CA LEU A 13 7.65 44.13 -22.91
C LEU A 13 8.42 43.12 -22.02
N SER A 14 7.69 42.21 -21.40
CA SER A 14 8.29 40.98 -20.91
C SER A 14 8.28 39.98 -22.06
N ALA A 15 9.43 39.79 -22.64
CA ALA A 15 9.68 38.74 -23.61
C ALA A 15 9.30 37.40 -22.98
N ILE A 16 8.20 36.80 -23.47
CA ILE A 16 7.89 35.39 -23.26
C ILE A 16 8.97 34.66 -24.06
N VAL A 17 10.00 34.20 -23.35
CA VAL A 17 10.90 33.19 -23.88
C VAL A 17 10.09 31.90 -23.90
N LEU A 18 9.43 31.65 -25.02
CA LEU A 18 9.04 30.31 -25.44
C LEU A 18 10.37 29.53 -25.63
N ILE A 19 10.83 28.89 -24.58
CA ILE A 19 11.82 27.83 -24.73
C ILE A 19 11.07 26.69 -25.41
N GLY A 20 11.08 26.74 -26.74
CA GLY A 20 10.69 25.64 -27.56
C GLY A 20 11.58 24.45 -27.19
N TRP A 21 10.97 23.39 -26.79
CA TRP A 21 11.58 22.07 -26.79
C TRP A 21 11.87 21.74 -28.27
N HIS A 22 13.07 22.07 -28.71
CA HIS A 22 13.62 21.41 -29.88
C HIS A 22 14.12 20.05 -29.41
N PRO A 23 13.60 18.95 -29.98
CA PRO A 23 14.33 17.68 -29.86
C PRO A 23 15.67 17.95 -30.56
N CYS A 24 16.75 17.89 -29.81
CA CYS A 24 18.05 17.78 -30.41
C CYS A 24 18.06 16.52 -31.27
N SER A 25 17.98 16.73 -32.59
CA SER A 25 18.32 15.72 -33.58
C SER A 25 19.86 15.62 -33.60
N GLY A 26 20.38 14.95 -32.61
CA GLY A 26 21.81 14.66 -32.49
C GLY A 26 21.92 13.23 -32.02
N SER A 27 22.20 12.35 -32.95
CA SER A 27 22.64 10.95 -32.81
C SER A 27 21.85 10.08 -31.82
N ASP A 28 21.26 9.02 -32.33
CA ASP A 28 20.54 7.95 -31.60
C ASP A 28 21.31 7.26 -30.46
N ALA A 29 22.55 7.69 -30.20
CA ALA A 29 23.42 7.21 -29.12
C ALA A 29 23.12 7.86 -27.75
N ALA A 30 22.46 9.03 -27.67
CA ALA A 30 22.13 9.67 -26.40
C ALA A 30 20.77 9.24 -25.83
N ALA A 31 19.90 8.60 -26.63
CA ALA A 31 18.61 8.08 -26.18
C ALA A 31 18.74 6.76 -25.37
N ASP A 32 19.91 6.16 -25.36
CA ASP A 32 20.19 4.85 -24.73
C ASP A 32 21.03 4.97 -23.44
N SER A 33 21.20 6.18 -22.88
CA SER A 33 21.99 6.39 -21.65
C SER A 33 21.44 5.74 -20.39
N GLY A 34 20.27 5.12 -20.48
CA GLY A 34 19.73 4.28 -19.39
C GLY A 34 19.42 5.00 -18.08
N VAL A 35 19.45 6.34 -18.04
CA VAL A 35 19.13 7.10 -16.82
C VAL A 35 17.78 7.77 -16.96
N ALA A 36 16.89 7.51 -16.03
CA ALA A 36 15.59 8.17 -15.91
C ALA A 36 15.59 9.11 -14.69
N TRP A 37 15.14 10.33 -14.88
CA TRP A 37 15.02 11.34 -13.84
C TRP A 37 13.60 11.45 -13.32
N TYR A 38 13.45 11.38 -12.00
CA TYR A 38 12.15 11.53 -11.32
C TYR A 38 12.26 12.58 -10.22
N ASN A 39 11.42 13.59 -10.30
CA ASN A 39 11.32 14.62 -9.26
C ASN A 39 10.33 14.16 -8.18
N LEU A 40 10.80 14.03 -6.93
CA LEU A 40 9.96 13.71 -5.77
C LEU A 40 9.41 15.00 -5.15
N SER A 41 8.30 15.47 -5.64
CA SER A 41 7.55 16.56 -5.00
C SER A 41 6.47 16.04 -4.06
N ALA A 42 6.76 15.06 -3.21
CA ALA A 42 5.78 14.52 -2.27
C ALA A 42 6.18 14.81 -0.81
N PRO A 43 5.27 15.37 0.00
CA PRO A 43 5.51 15.69 1.41
C PRO A 43 5.58 14.48 2.35
N SER A 44 5.19 13.27 1.91
CA SER A 44 4.92 12.14 2.79
C SER A 44 6.14 11.36 3.29
N ASP A 45 7.33 11.56 2.73
CA ASP A 45 8.56 10.93 3.25
C ASP A 45 9.27 11.77 4.32
N ALA A 46 8.75 12.95 4.66
CA ALA A 46 9.31 13.80 5.71
C ALA A 46 8.96 13.35 7.15
N GLY A 47 8.06 12.38 7.30
CA GLY A 47 7.48 11.98 8.59
C GLY A 47 8.36 11.11 9.48
N ASN A 48 9.47 10.53 9.01
CA ASN A 48 10.28 9.60 9.80
C ASN A 48 11.80 9.82 9.72
N LEU A 49 12.24 11.08 9.61
CA LEU A 49 13.66 11.46 9.79
C LEU A 49 13.92 12.09 11.17
N THR A 50 13.13 11.77 12.19
CA THR A 50 13.33 12.24 13.56
C THR A 50 14.22 11.28 14.36
N GLY A 51 15.41 10.98 13.88
CA GLY A 51 16.35 10.10 14.60
C GLY A 51 17.81 10.45 14.42
N GLU A 52 18.18 11.23 13.43
CA GLU A 52 19.57 11.66 13.26
C GLU A 52 19.65 13.19 13.41
N GLY A 53 20.48 13.61 14.37
CA GLY A 53 20.71 15.01 14.69
C GLY A 53 20.97 15.85 13.44
N ARG A 54 20.44 17.09 13.45
CA ARG A 54 20.73 18.14 12.46
C ARG A 54 22.24 18.32 12.24
N GLN A 55 22.86 17.42 11.49
CA GLN A 55 24.11 17.72 10.79
C GLN A 55 23.75 18.57 9.58
N GLN A 56 24.52 19.61 9.31
CA GLN A 56 24.40 20.45 8.12
C GLN A 56 24.19 19.55 6.91
N ALA A 57 23.11 19.78 6.17
CA ALA A 57 22.73 18.96 5.03
C ALA A 57 23.86 19.04 3.99
N GLU A 58 24.63 17.99 3.86
CA GLU A 58 25.61 17.82 2.81
C GLU A 58 24.93 17.20 1.57
N ASN A 59 25.44 17.54 0.38
CA ASN A 59 24.96 16.93 -0.86
C ASN A 59 25.21 15.42 -0.83
N GLY A 60 24.17 14.62 -0.83
CA GLY A 60 24.26 13.17 -0.67
C GLY A 60 23.82 12.38 -1.90
N LEU A 61 24.62 11.38 -2.30
CA LEU A 61 24.34 10.42 -3.36
C LEU A 61 24.52 9.00 -2.84
N TRP A 62 23.52 8.15 -3.04
CA TRP A 62 23.56 6.75 -2.62
C TRP A 62 22.98 5.82 -3.68
N LEU A 63 23.47 4.58 -3.71
CA LEU A 63 22.77 3.45 -4.30
C LEU A 63 21.69 2.98 -3.33
N VAL A 64 20.49 2.75 -3.85
CA VAL A 64 19.37 2.21 -3.09
C VAL A 64 19.01 0.87 -3.70
N ALA A 65 18.81 -0.17 -2.87
CA ALA A 65 18.36 -1.46 -3.35
C ALA A 65 17.10 -1.32 -4.23
N ALA A 66 16.94 -2.19 -5.23
CA ALA A 66 15.80 -2.16 -6.14
C ALA A 66 14.47 -2.36 -5.40
N ALA A 67 14.52 -3.08 -4.29
CA ALA A 67 13.41 -3.22 -3.33
C ALA A 67 13.97 -2.97 -1.92
N GLY A 68 13.72 -1.79 -1.36
CA GLY A 68 14.18 -1.46 -0.01
C GLY A 68 14.75 -0.06 0.17
N ARG A 69 15.09 0.29 1.41
CA ARG A 69 15.56 1.62 1.82
C ARG A 69 17.05 1.71 2.11
N GLU A 70 17.79 0.62 1.92
CA GLU A 70 19.23 0.61 2.18
C GLU A 70 19.97 1.66 1.32
N ARG A 71 20.86 2.42 1.96
CA ARG A 71 21.71 3.42 1.31
C ARG A 71 23.14 2.92 1.33
N ARG A 72 23.75 2.77 0.15
CA ARG A 72 25.15 2.37 0.00
C ARG A 72 25.92 3.38 -0.83
N THR A 73 27.17 3.58 -0.50
CA THR A 73 28.10 4.41 -1.29
C THR A 73 29.04 3.56 -2.17
N SER A 74 28.97 2.24 -2.04
CA SER A 74 29.67 1.29 -2.91
C SER A 74 28.87 -0.02 -2.98
N SER A 75 28.92 -0.69 -4.12
CA SER A 75 28.33 -2.03 -4.31
C SER A 75 28.96 -2.73 -5.49
N ASP A 76 28.98 -4.07 -5.42
CA ASP A 76 29.23 -4.95 -6.55
C ASP A 76 27.90 -5.34 -7.15
N ILE A 77 27.70 -5.14 -8.45
CA ILE A 77 26.47 -5.50 -9.15
C ILE A 77 26.79 -6.20 -10.47
N PRO A 78 25.92 -7.12 -10.95
CA PRO A 78 26.09 -7.75 -12.24
C PRO A 78 26.00 -6.75 -13.40
N MET A 79 26.65 -7.09 -14.53
CA MET A 79 26.51 -6.33 -15.77
C MET A 79 25.06 -6.40 -16.28
N GLY A 80 24.58 -5.32 -16.92
CA GLY A 80 23.23 -5.24 -17.48
C GLY A 80 22.13 -4.94 -16.47
N VAL A 81 22.47 -4.64 -15.22
CA VAL A 81 21.52 -4.30 -14.15
C VAL A 81 21.28 -2.78 -14.09
N TRP A 82 20.06 -2.40 -13.73
CA TRP A 82 19.72 -1.01 -13.47
C TRP A 82 20.00 -0.66 -12.01
N ALA A 83 20.96 0.26 -11.80
CA ALA A 83 21.30 0.79 -10.49
C ALA A 83 20.35 1.94 -10.13
N ARG A 84 19.63 1.82 -9.01
CA ARG A 84 18.72 2.85 -8.50
C ARG A 84 19.48 3.82 -7.61
N LEU A 85 19.47 5.10 -7.97
CA LEU A 85 20.22 6.17 -7.30
C LEU A 85 19.25 7.05 -6.49
N LYS A 86 19.66 7.45 -5.28
CA LYS A 86 18.98 8.46 -4.46
C LYS A 86 19.91 9.67 -4.32
N LEU A 87 19.40 10.84 -4.70
CA LEU A 87 20.11 12.13 -4.61
C LEU A 87 19.37 13.02 -3.62
N VAL A 88 20.08 13.61 -2.67
CA VAL A 88 19.51 14.58 -1.72
C VAL A 88 20.38 15.85 -1.77
N PRO A 89 19.95 16.89 -2.53
CA PRO A 89 20.66 18.14 -2.59
C PRO A 89 20.51 18.93 -1.28
N ALA A 90 21.58 19.54 -0.82
CA ALA A 90 21.60 20.32 0.43
C ALA A 90 20.87 21.68 0.31
N ALA A 91 20.71 22.20 -0.89
CA ALA A 91 20.09 23.49 -1.20
C ALA A 91 19.36 23.43 -2.54
N THR A 92 18.47 24.39 -2.78
CA THR A 92 17.84 24.60 -4.08
C THR A 92 18.88 25.14 -5.07
N GLY A 93 18.94 24.58 -6.30
CA GLY A 93 19.92 24.97 -7.29
C GLY A 93 19.93 24.08 -8.53
N GLU A 94 20.90 24.30 -9.43
CA GLU A 94 21.09 23.48 -10.63
C GLU A 94 21.92 22.22 -10.25
N LEU A 95 21.30 21.04 -10.37
CA LEU A 95 21.94 19.75 -10.16
C LEU A 95 22.41 19.16 -11.50
N LYS A 96 23.64 18.61 -11.52
CA LYS A 96 24.21 17.89 -12.66
C LYS A 96 24.82 16.58 -12.17
N LEU A 97 24.26 15.44 -12.64
CA LEU A 97 24.75 14.09 -12.31
C LEU A 97 25.73 13.61 -13.37
N TYR A 98 26.86 13.14 -12.94
CA TYR A 98 27.95 12.64 -13.77
C TYR A 98 28.25 11.17 -13.49
N CYS A 99 28.69 10.46 -14.53
CA CYS A 99 29.23 9.12 -14.43
C CYS A 99 30.59 9.03 -15.09
N LYS A 100 31.56 8.48 -14.37
CA LYS A 100 32.82 8.04 -14.94
C LYS A 100 32.73 6.54 -15.19
N TYR A 101 32.88 6.15 -16.44
CA TYR A 101 32.81 4.78 -16.90
C TYR A 101 34.11 4.01 -16.69
N PRO A 102 34.10 2.66 -16.74
CA PRO A 102 35.32 1.84 -16.69
C PRO A 102 36.33 2.21 -17.77
N THR A 103 35.86 2.73 -18.90
CA THR A 103 36.73 3.25 -20.00
C THR A 103 37.52 4.51 -19.63
N GLY A 104 37.20 5.16 -18.51
CA GLY A 104 37.72 6.44 -18.09
C GLY A 104 36.99 7.66 -18.63
N SER A 105 36.01 7.49 -19.54
CA SER A 105 35.16 8.59 -20.02
C SER A 105 34.29 9.11 -18.90
N ILE A 106 33.97 10.42 -18.94
CA ILE A 106 33.05 11.07 -17.99
C ILE A 106 31.94 11.72 -18.78
N ASP A 107 30.71 11.29 -18.50
CA ASP A 107 29.53 11.82 -19.16
C ASP A 107 28.58 12.52 -18.14
N LEU A 108 27.90 13.56 -18.63
CA LEU A 108 26.81 14.20 -17.93
C LEU A 108 25.56 13.39 -18.20
N LEU A 109 25.02 12.67 -17.17
CA LEU A 109 23.86 11.83 -17.32
C LEU A 109 22.57 12.64 -17.35
N LEU A 110 22.45 13.64 -16.47
CA LEU A 110 21.27 14.49 -16.36
C LEU A 110 21.61 15.85 -15.72
N SER A 111 20.77 16.83 -15.98
CA SER A 111 20.79 18.13 -15.30
C SER A 111 19.38 18.69 -15.12
N GLY A 112 19.16 19.44 -14.04
CA GLY A 112 17.87 20.07 -13.76
C GLY A 112 17.89 20.90 -12.48
N GLN A 113 16.84 21.75 -12.33
CA GLN A 113 16.62 22.49 -11.09
C GLN A 113 16.04 21.57 -10.02
N VAL A 114 16.56 21.67 -8.82
CA VAL A 114 16.17 20.85 -7.68
C VAL A 114 15.94 21.71 -6.44
N ASP A 115 15.11 21.25 -5.52
CA ASP A 115 14.85 21.87 -4.23
C ASP A 115 15.70 21.24 -3.13
N GLY A 116 16.22 22.08 -2.25
CA GLY A 116 17.07 21.64 -1.14
C GLY A 116 16.33 20.77 -0.13
N GLY A 117 16.96 19.70 0.31
CA GLY A 117 16.39 18.75 1.26
C GLY A 117 15.39 17.74 0.69
N GLN A 118 15.00 17.87 -0.59
CA GLN A 118 14.17 16.91 -1.30
C GLN A 118 14.99 15.73 -1.77
N ALA A 119 14.38 14.54 -1.83
CA ALA A 119 15.02 13.36 -2.35
C ALA A 119 14.62 13.14 -3.82
N TYR A 120 15.61 13.01 -4.69
CA TYR A 120 15.43 12.72 -6.11
C TYR A 120 15.91 11.32 -6.41
N ARG A 121 15.31 10.65 -7.40
CA ARG A 121 15.69 9.31 -7.82
C ARG A 121 16.08 9.31 -9.28
N ALA A 122 17.06 8.48 -9.61
CA ALA A 122 17.50 8.24 -10.98
C ALA A 122 17.88 6.77 -11.15
N TRP A 123 17.91 6.32 -12.39
CA TRP A 123 18.35 4.97 -12.73
C TRP A 123 19.56 5.06 -13.65
N HIS A 124 20.57 4.21 -13.41
CA HIS A 124 21.75 4.07 -14.26
C HIS A 124 21.91 2.62 -14.70
N HIS A 125 21.99 2.40 -16.01
CA HIS A 125 22.21 1.07 -16.59
C HIS A 125 23.69 0.74 -16.68
N THR A 126 24.11 -0.40 -16.15
CA THR A 126 25.51 -0.82 -16.11
C THR A 126 25.83 -1.76 -17.28
N GLU A 127 26.29 -1.19 -18.39
CA GLU A 127 26.52 -1.92 -19.65
C GLU A 127 27.91 -2.49 -19.82
N LEU A 128 28.88 -1.97 -19.07
CA LEU A 128 30.28 -2.34 -19.19
C LEU A 128 30.79 -2.97 -17.89
N GLU A 129 31.63 -3.98 -18.00
CA GLU A 129 32.35 -4.55 -16.87
C GLU A 129 33.43 -3.57 -16.36
N GLY A 130 33.57 -3.45 -15.02
CA GLY A 130 34.58 -2.63 -14.36
C GLY A 130 33.98 -1.59 -13.39
N ASP A 131 34.83 -0.63 -13.01
CA ASP A 131 34.50 0.34 -11.98
C ASP A 131 33.81 1.59 -12.55
N TYR A 132 32.64 1.92 -12.02
CA TYR A 132 31.95 3.17 -12.27
C TYR A 132 32.08 4.07 -11.04
N GLU A 133 32.23 5.39 -11.28
CA GLU A 133 32.14 6.41 -10.23
C GLU A 133 31.07 7.42 -10.61
N LEU A 134 30.03 7.57 -9.76
CA LEU A 134 28.96 8.55 -9.95
C LEU A 134 29.03 9.63 -8.88
N TRP A 135 28.75 10.85 -9.26
CA TRP A 135 28.61 12.01 -8.37
C TRP A 135 27.70 13.05 -9.02
N TYR A 136 27.13 13.92 -8.23
CA TYR A 136 26.49 15.10 -8.78
C TYR A 136 27.16 16.39 -8.30
N THR A 137 26.93 17.48 -9.02
CA THR A 137 27.27 18.83 -8.57
C THR A 137 25.97 19.63 -8.38
N LEU A 138 25.90 20.42 -7.32
CA LEU A 138 24.85 21.40 -7.07
C LEU A 138 25.48 22.78 -7.09
N ASP A 139 25.16 23.62 -8.10
CA ASP A 139 25.79 24.91 -8.32
C ASP A 139 27.32 24.85 -8.23
N GLY A 140 27.91 23.81 -8.82
CA GLY A 140 29.35 23.54 -8.84
C GLY A 140 29.89 22.86 -7.58
N LYS A 141 29.15 22.67 -6.49
CA LYS A 141 29.59 21.91 -5.31
C LYS A 141 29.33 20.43 -5.51
N ARG A 142 30.36 19.61 -5.42
CA ARG A 142 30.27 18.15 -5.61
C ARG A 142 29.66 17.46 -4.39
N SER A 143 28.87 16.42 -4.65
CA SER A 143 28.38 15.45 -3.65
C SER A 143 29.49 14.46 -3.25
N ASN A 144 29.17 13.53 -2.34
CA ASN A 144 29.98 12.31 -2.20
C ASN A 144 30.02 11.54 -3.52
N SER A 145 31.07 10.70 -3.69
CA SER A 145 31.14 9.74 -4.79
C SER A 145 30.46 8.44 -4.42
N LEU A 146 29.77 7.84 -5.39
CA LEU A 146 29.22 6.50 -5.36
C LEU A 146 30.06 5.62 -6.28
N SER A 147 30.63 4.51 -5.78
CA SER A 147 31.41 3.54 -6.53
C SER A 147 30.57 2.29 -6.81
N ILE A 148 30.49 1.87 -8.07
CA ILE A 148 29.83 0.64 -8.48
C ILE A 148 30.86 -0.20 -9.22
N ASN A 149 31.14 -1.39 -8.70
CA ASN A 149 31.95 -2.39 -9.41
C ASN A 149 30.98 -3.32 -10.15
N VAL A 150 31.13 -3.38 -11.46
CA VAL A 150 30.30 -4.22 -12.33
C VAL A 150 31.15 -5.42 -12.77
N SER A 151 30.74 -6.61 -12.40
CA SER A 151 31.47 -7.84 -12.71
C SER A 151 30.54 -8.98 -13.06
N GLY A 152 31.03 -9.89 -13.93
CA GLY A 152 30.32 -11.11 -14.29
C GLY A 152 29.32 -10.96 -15.43
N GLU A 153 28.93 -12.11 -15.98
CA GLU A 153 27.89 -12.17 -16.99
C GLU A 153 26.53 -11.74 -16.39
N PRO A 154 25.68 -11.05 -17.16
CA PRO A 154 24.32 -10.76 -16.72
C PRO A 154 23.65 -12.09 -16.34
N PRO A 155 22.78 -12.12 -15.30
CA PRO A 155 22.02 -13.30 -14.98
C PRO A 155 21.41 -13.87 -16.27
N LEU A 156 21.61 -15.16 -16.54
CA LEU A 156 21.28 -15.81 -17.83
C LEU A 156 19.82 -15.59 -18.31
N GLU A 157 18.94 -15.16 -17.44
CA GLU A 157 17.54 -14.84 -17.71
C GLU A 157 17.29 -13.39 -18.16
N MET A 158 18.27 -12.48 -18.03
CA MET A 158 18.14 -11.11 -18.51
C MET A 158 18.40 -10.95 -20.02
N ALA A 159 18.89 -11.98 -20.69
CA ALA A 159 19.28 -11.93 -22.11
C ALA A 159 18.18 -12.30 -23.11
N ALA A 160 16.95 -12.57 -22.67
CA ALA A 160 15.86 -12.90 -23.56
C ALA A 160 14.64 -12.03 -23.32
N PRO A 161 14.48 -10.95 -24.10
CA PRO A 161 13.27 -10.86 -24.89
C PRO A 161 13.49 -10.19 -26.25
N TYR A 162 12.82 -10.71 -27.22
CA TYR A 162 12.60 -10.34 -28.60
C TYR A 162 13.34 -11.19 -29.62
N GLY A 163 12.60 -12.17 -30.11
CA GLY A 163 12.90 -12.83 -31.38
C GLY A 163 13.72 -14.11 -31.28
N ALA A 164 13.22 -15.10 -30.54
CA ALA A 164 13.76 -16.46 -30.63
C ALA A 164 13.31 -17.14 -31.95
N THR A 165 14.14 -17.02 -32.97
CA THR A 165 14.24 -18.05 -34.01
C THR A 165 15.31 -19.04 -33.58
N ASN A 166 14.87 -20.31 -33.46
CA ASN A 166 15.63 -21.51 -33.20
C ASN A 166 17.15 -21.44 -33.41
N ALA A 167 17.92 -21.54 -32.33
CA ALA A 167 19.29 -22.02 -32.36
C ALA A 167 19.57 -22.83 -31.09
N THR A 168 19.56 -24.15 -31.26
CA THR A 168 20.09 -25.13 -30.33
C THR A 168 21.56 -24.80 -30.01
N ARG A 169 21.82 -24.28 -28.81
CA ARG A 169 23.16 -24.24 -28.24
C ARG A 169 23.10 -24.81 -26.83
N ALA A 170 23.69 -25.96 -26.66
CA ALA A 170 23.85 -26.58 -25.36
C ALA A 170 24.72 -25.70 -24.47
N SER A 171 24.11 -24.95 -23.55
CA SER A 171 24.80 -24.30 -22.44
C SER A 171 24.81 -25.26 -21.26
N LYS A 172 25.98 -25.41 -20.63
CA LYS A 172 26.12 -26.10 -19.33
C LYS A 172 25.37 -25.23 -18.32
N GLY A 173 24.14 -25.62 -17.99
CA GLY A 173 23.34 -24.95 -16.99
C GLY A 173 24.05 -25.04 -15.63
N VAL A 174 24.26 -23.89 -15.01
CA VAL A 174 24.41 -23.82 -13.56
C VAL A 174 23.01 -24.16 -13.02
N ALA A 175 22.88 -25.34 -12.42
CA ALA A 175 21.66 -25.73 -11.76
C ALA A 175 21.42 -24.74 -10.60
N VAL A 176 20.36 -23.93 -10.68
CA VAL A 176 19.84 -23.22 -9.51
C VAL A 176 19.45 -24.31 -8.54
N ALA A 177 20.09 -24.38 -7.40
CA ALA A 177 19.77 -25.36 -6.37
C ALA A 177 18.31 -25.11 -5.91
N ALA A 178 17.52 -26.16 -5.85
CA ALA A 178 16.17 -26.07 -5.30
C ALA A 178 16.24 -25.54 -3.85
N PRO A 179 15.25 -24.74 -3.41
CA PRO A 179 15.20 -24.28 -2.01
C PRO A 179 15.28 -25.44 -1.03
N THR A 180 16.04 -25.26 0.04
CA THR A 180 16.23 -26.28 1.06
C THR A 180 15.32 -25.99 2.25
N TYR A 181 14.38 -26.88 2.52
CA TYR A 181 13.56 -26.84 3.73
C TYR A 181 14.15 -27.72 4.82
N ALA A 182 13.93 -27.36 6.08
CA ALA A 182 14.18 -28.28 7.19
C ALA A 182 13.33 -29.55 6.99
N THR A 183 13.94 -30.71 7.12
CA THR A 183 13.17 -31.96 7.08
C THR A 183 12.18 -31.93 8.24
N PRO A 184 10.85 -31.98 8.02
CA PRO A 184 9.90 -31.98 9.10
C PRO A 184 10.20 -33.20 9.97
N ALA A 185 10.49 -32.98 11.24
CA ALA A 185 10.39 -34.08 12.19
C ALA A 185 8.97 -34.61 12.08
N ALA A 186 8.80 -35.92 11.82
CA ALA A 186 7.49 -36.54 11.65
C ALA A 186 6.67 -36.34 12.93
N MET A 187 5.98 -35.20 13.00
CA MET A 187 5.03 -34.94 14.08
C MET A 187 3.69 -35.59 13.76
N PRO A 188 3.01 -36.15 14.75
CA PRO A 188 1.63 -36.58 14.57
C PRO A 188 0.80 -35.36 14.15
N LYS A 189 0.04 -35.47 13.07
CA LYS A 189 -0.96 -34.50 12.64
C LYS A 189 -2.00 -34.36 13.75
N MET A 190 -1.77 -33.51 14.70
CA MET A 190 -2.81 -33.02 15.59
C MET A 190 -3.54 -31.95 14.82
N GLY A 191 -4.78 -32.23 14.41
CA GLY A 191 -5.72 -31.25 13.95
C GLY A 191 -6.01 -30.26 15.08
N GLY A 192 -5.18 -29.25 15.25
CA GLY A 192 -5.42 -28.17 16.20
C GLY A 192 -6.45 -27.21 15.63
N SER A 193 -7.67 -27.28 16.14
CA SER A 193 -8.63 -26.18 16.03
C SER A 193 -8.15 -25.03 16.92
N GLY A 194 -7.23 -24.22 16.45
CA GLY A 194 -6.77 -23.01 17.13
C GLY A 194 -7.17 -21.78 16.35
N ILE A 195 -7.02 -20.61 16.95
CA ILE A 195 -7.32 -19.32 16.33
C ILE A 195 -6.00 -18.72 15.87
N GLY A 196 -6.00 -18.15 14.66
CA GLY A 196 -4.96 -17.24 14.18
C GLY A 196 -5.19 -15.81 14.68
N LEU A 197 -4.24 -14.95 14.38
CA LEU A 197 -4.22 -13.56 14.86
C LEU A 197 -3.87 -12.62 13.73
N SER A 198 -4.48 -11.44 13.75
CA SER A 198 -4.18 -10.38 12.78
C SER A 198 -4.15 -9.01 13.44
N VAL A 199 -3.22 -8.19 13.01
CA VAL A 199 -3.05 -6.81 13.45
C VAL A 199 -4.27 -5.98 13.04
N GLY A 200 -4.68 -4.98 13.85
CA GLY A 200 -5.64 -3.95 13.44
C GLY A 200 -5.11 -3.14 12.23
N GLY A 201 -5.94 -2.33 11.62
CA GLY A 201 -5.61 -1.57 10.40
C GLY A 201 -6.02 -2.30 9.13
N ALA A 202 -5.21 -2.21 8.05
CA ALA A 202 -5.52 -2.83 6.75
C ALA A 202 -5.70 -4.35 6.86
N LYS A 203 -6.75 -4.85 6.23
CA LYS A 203 -7.09 -6.28 6.19
C LYS A 203 -7.05 -6.89 4.80
N ASP A 204 -6.72 -6.12 3.79
CA ASP A 204 -6.56 -6.59 2.42
C ASP A 204 -5.80 -5.57 1.56
N ILE A 205 -5.53 -5.94 0.31
CA ILE A 205 -4.97 -5.08 -0.73
C ILE A 205 -5.81 -5.10 -2.01
N ASN A 206 -7.08 -5.42 -1.92
CA ASN A 206 -7.93 -5.53 -3.11
C ASN A 206 -8.04 -4.19 -3.85
N ASN A 207 -8.09 -3.06 -3.11
CA ASN A 207 -8.07 -1.74 -3.74
C ASN A 207 -6.83 -1.53 -4.62
N PHE A 208 -5.67 -2.00 -4.18
CA PHE A 208 -4.44 -1.97 -4.97
C PHE A 208 -4.56 -2.78 -6.27
N ARG A 209 -5.02 -4.04 -6.17
CA ARG A 209 -5.17 -4.93 -7.33
C ARG A 209 -6.19 -4.40 -8.32
N GLU A 210 -7.34 -3.94 -7.83
CA GLU A 210 -8.42 -3.39 -8.67
C GLU A 210 -7.98 -2.12 -9.39
N ASN A 211 -7.30 -1.19 -8.71
CA ASN A 211 -6.73 -0.02 -9.38
C ASN A 211 -5.83 -0.41 -10.56
N ILE A 212 -4.94 -1.39 -10.38
CA ILE A 212 -4.09 -1.88 -11.47
C ILE A 212 -4.95 -2.54 -12.57
N GLU A 213 -5.96 -3.33 -12.19
CA GLU A 213 -6.85 -4.01 -13.15
C GLU A 213 -7.61 -3.00 -14.02
N GLN A 214 -8.09 -1.92 -13.44
CA GLN A 214 -8.79 -0.86 -14.16
C GLN A 214 -7.85 0.15 -14.86
N GLY A 215 -6.54 -0.04 -14.78
CA GLY A 215 -5.55 0.82 -15.44
C GLY A 215 -5.27 2.14 -14.72
N TYR A 216 -5.48 2.18 -13.42
CA TYR A 216 -5.14 3.31 -12.57
C TYR A 216 -3.85 3.07 -11.77
N LEU A 217 -3.12 4.15 -11.48
CA LEU A 217 -1.92 4.12 -10.64
C LEU A 217 -2.33 4.15 -9.15
N PRO A 218 -2.08 3.08 -8.37
CA PRO A 218 -2.48 3.00 -6.97
C PRO A 218 -1.81 4.03 -6.08
N LEU A 219 -2.30 4.18 -4.82
CA LEU A 219 -1.60 4.87 -3.75
C LEU A 219 -0.56 3.97 -3.08
N PRO A 220 0.49 4.54 -2.46
CA PRO A 220 1.39 3.78 -1.59
C PRO A 220 0.69 3.12 -0.39
N SER A 221 -0.43 3.70 0.08
CA SER A 221 -1.28 3.18 1.14
C SER A 221 -2.23 2.06 0.71
N ASP A 222 -2.43 1.86 -0.61
CA ASP A 222 -3.26 0.77 -1.10
C ASP A 222 -2.59 -0.61 -0.94
N ILE A 223 -1.26 -0.65 -0.73
CA ILE A 223 -0.52 -1.88 -0.45
C ILE A 223 0.23 -1.74 0.87
N THR A 224 -0.21 -2.46 1.91
CA THR A 224 0.46 -2.57 3.21
C THR A 224 0.96 -4.00 3.39
N TYR A 225 1.99 -4.21 4.23
CA TYR A 225 2.49 -5.57 4.49
C TYR A 225 1.48 -6.39 5.27
N GLU A 226 0.82 -5.78 6.27
CA GLU A 226 -0.21 -6.42 7.08
C GLU A 226 -1.45 -6.78 6.26
N GLY A 227 -1.89 -5.91 5.35
CA GLY A 227 -2.98 -6.19 4.43
C GLY A 227 -2.64 -7.31 3.45
N LEU A 228 -1.44 -7.25 2.86
CA LEU A 228 -0.96 -8.31 1.96
C LEU A 228 -0.84 -9.65 2.68
N PHE A 229 -0.26 -9.68 3.88
CA PHE A 229 -0.14 -10.94 4.63
C PHE A 229 -1.50 -11.48 5.05
N TYR A 230 -2.48 -10.63 5.35
CA TYR A 230 -3.82 -11.07 5.74
C TYR A 230 -4.56 -11.84 4.64
N ASP A 231 -4.18 -11.71 3.39
CA ASP A 231 -4.77 -12.47 2.29
C ASP A 231 -4.26 -13.92 2.20
N TYR A 232 -3.23 -14.29 2.99
CA TYR A 232 -2.57 -15.60 2.90
C TYR A 232 -2.56 -16.34 4.23
N TYR A 233 -2.48 -17.67 4.14
CA TYR A 233 -2.25 -18.55 5.28
C TYR A 233 -0.74 -18.84 5.44
N PHE A 234 -0.24 -18.79 6.67
CA PHE A 234 1.16 -19.00 7.00
C PHE A 234 1.34 -20.12 8.01
N ASP A 235 2.34 -20.96 7.78
CA ASP A 235 2.95 -21.75 8.83
C ASP A 235 3.78 -20.79 9.71
N ILE A 236 3.35 -20.61 10.96
CA ILE A 236 3.98 -19.68 11.90
C ILE A 236 5.17 -20.28 12.65
N GLY A 237 5.59 -21.48 12.28
CA GLY A 237 6.71 -22.18 12.89
C GLY A 237 6.32 -23.01 14.12
N GLU A 238 7.35 -23.68 14.68
CA GLU A 238 7.18 -24.51 15.85
C GLU A 238 7.29 -23.70 17.13
N GLY A 239 6.42 -23.99 18.09
CA GLY A 239 6.42 -23.45 19.44
C GLY A 239 6.18 -24.55 20.47
N LYS A 240 6.31 -24.23 21.75
CA LYS A 240 5.82 -25.08 22.82
C LYS A 240 4.29 -25.10 22.79
N GLU A 241 3.68 -26.21 23.26
CA GLU A 241 2.22 -26.23 23.42
C GLU A 241 1.76 -25.02 24.25
N CYS A 242 0.85 -24.24 23.66
CA CYS A 242 0.43 -22.96 24.23
C CYS A 242 -0.74 -23.18 25.19
N ASP A 243 -0.51 -22.97 26.47
CA ASP A 243 -1.51 -23.00 27.55
C ASP A 243 -2.02 -21.60 27.96
N LYS A 244 -1.49 -20.57 27.31
CA LYS A 244 -1.83 -19.16 27.55
C LYS A 244 -2.67 -18.62 26.39
N LEU A 245 -3.14 -17.39 26.54
CA LEU A 245 -3.86 -16.72 25.46
C LEU A 245 -2.96 -16.56 24.23
N PHE A 246 -1.67 -16.22 24.42
CA PHE A 246 -0.65 -16.16 23.36
C PHE A 246 0.70 -16.66 23.81
N CYS A 247 1.35 -17.39 22.90
CA CYS A 247 2.71 -17.85 23.01
C CYS A 247 3.48 -17.51 21.72
N PRO A 248 4.68 -16.89 21.79
CA PRO A 248 5.47 -16.62 20.61
C PRO A 248 5.94 -17.89 19.92
N THR A 249 5.80 -17.92 18.60
CA THR A 249 6.39 -18.94 17.72
C THR A 249 7.32 -18.28 16.73
N TYR A 250 8.23 -19.03 16.15
CA TYR A 250 9.14 -18.47 15.16
C TYR A 250 9.61 -19.51 14.15
N SER A 251 10.10 -19.00 13.02
CA SER A 251 10.92 -19.75 12.06
C SER A 251 11.98 -18.82 11.47
N TYR A 252 13.06 -19.38 10.92
CA TYR A 252 14.14 -18.58 10.33
C TYR A 252 14.50 -19.07 8.94
N ALA A 253 15.14 -18.16 8.19
CA ALA A 253 15.61 -18.42 6.83
C ALA A 253 16.88 -17.64 6.51
N ILE A 254 17.66 -18.17 5.57
CA ILE A 254 18.74 -17.45 4.88
C ILE A 254 18.41 -17.53 3.39
N SER A 255 18.00 -16.40 2.80
CA SER A 255 17.55 -16.31 1.42
C SER A 255 18.39 -15.33 0.64
N ARG A 256 18.80 -15.66 -0.58
CA ARG A 256 19.48 -14.68 -1.46
C ARG A 256 18.50 -13.63 -1.94
N ASP A 257 18.98 -12.38 -1.96
CA ASP A 257 18.25 -11.31 -2.61
C ASP A 257 18.22 -11.56 -4.12
N PRO A 258 17.05 -11.47 -4.80
CA PRO A 258 16.94 -11.83 -6.21
C PRO A 258 17.69 -10.87 -7.15
N PHE A 259 18.04 -9.66 -6.69
CA PHE A 259 18.73 -8.66 -7.50
C PHE A 259 20.24 -8.57 -7.21
N SER A 260 20.62 -8.61 -5.92
CA SER A 260 22.04 -8.51 -5.52
C SER A 260 22.71 -9.86 -5.30
N LEU A 261 21.94 -10.95 -5.22
CA LEU A 261 22.38 -12.31 -4.87
C LEU A 261 23.02 -12.45 -3.48
N GLU A 262 23.01 -11.39 -2.67
CA GLU A 262 23.52 -11.41 -1.30
C GLU A 262 22.64 -12.25 -0.37
N PRO A 263 23.23 -13.08 0.52
CA PRO A 263 22.47 -13.82 1.50
C PRO A 263 21.92 -12.89 2.59
N GLN A 264 20.61 -12.89 2.76
CA GLN A 264 19.86 -12.13 3.76
C GLN A 264 19.29 -13.07 4.80
N ARG A 265 19.27 -12.65 6.06
CA ARG A 265 18.76 -13.43 7.19
C ARG A 265 17.41 -12.92 7.61
N TYR A 266 16.48 -13.84 7.83
CA TYR A 266 15.12 -13.51 8.22
C TYR A 266 14.67 -14.35 9.41
N LEU A 267 13.89 -13.73 10.28
CA LEU A 267 13.13 -14.37 11.36
C LEU A 267 11.65 -14.06 11.13
N SER A 268 10.84 -15.08 10.97
CA SER A 268 9.38 -14.97 10.99
C SER A 268 8.91 -15.22 12.41
N VAL A 269 8.05 -14.34 12.92
CA VAL A 269 7.48 -14.46 14.25
C VAL A 269 5.98 -14.47 14.15
N GLY A 270 5.36 -15.45 14.78
CA GLY A 270 3.92 -15.59 14.93
C GLY A 270 3.52 -15.69 16.40
N LEU A 271 2.23 -15.71 16.63
CA LEU A 271 1.66 -15.95 17.95
C LEU A 271 0.70 -17.14 17.85
N ASP A 272 0.99 -18.20 18.57
CA ASP A 272 0.02 -19.28 18.75
C ASP A 272 -0.92 -18.96 19.90
N SER A 273 -2.12 -19.54 19.91
CA SER A 273 -3.13 -19.29 20.93
C SER A 273 -3.60 -20.59 21.57
N GLY A 274 -3.70 -20.58 22.89
CA GLY A 274 -4.34 -21.66 23.63
C GLY A 274 -5.87 -21.68 23.53
N LEU A 275 -6.48 -20.71 22.84
CA LEU A 275 -7.92 -20.72 22.58
C LEU A 275 -8.27 -21.77 21.52
N GLN A 276 -9.19 -22.67 21.88
CA GLN A 276 -9.63 -23.74 20.97
C GLN A 276 -10.77 -23.32 20.07
N ASP A 277 -11.60 -22.38 20.51
CA ASP A 277 -12.77 -21.89 19.79
C ASP A 277 -12.97 -20.40 20.07
N PHE A 278 -13.46 -19.67 19.07
CA PHE A 278 -13.77 -18.26 19.16
C PHE A 278 -15.26 -18.04 18.99
N GLN A 279 -15.88 -17.49 20.03
CA GLN A 279 -17.26 -17.04 19.98
C GLN A 279 -17.30 -15.55 20.29
N ARG A 280 -17.81 -14.76 19.34
CA ARG A 280 -17.97 -13.33 19.58
C ARG A 280 -19.00 -13.06 20.67
N PRO A 281 -18.80 -11.99 21.46
CA PRO A 281 -19.85 -11.48 22.34
C PRO A 281 -21.05 -10.97 21.52
N LYS A 282 -22.16 -10.69 22.20
CA LYS A 282 -23.28 -9.98 21.60
C LYS A 282 -22.83 -8.60 21.11
N LEU A 283 -23.44 -8.10 20.07
CA LEU A 283 -23.13 -6.80 19.48
C LEU A 283 -24.14 -5.74 19.88
N ASN A 284 -23.64 -4.56 20.20
CA ASN A 284 -24.33 -3.31 19.99
C ASN A 284 -23.75 -2.72 18.71
N LEU A 285 -24.41 -2.89 17.58
CA LEU A 285 -23.89 -2.53 16.26
C LEU A 285 -24.64 -1.32 15.71
N VAL A 286 -23.86 -0.31 15.30
CA VAL A 286 -24.36 0.80 14.48
C VAL A 286 -23.66 0.75 13.13
N VAL A 287 -24.44 0.65 12.06
CA VAL A 287 -23.95 0.84 10.71
C VAL A 287 -24.11 2.31 10.32
N VAL A 288 -23.08 2.86 9.73
CA VAL A 288 -23.04 4.24 9.20
C VAL A 288 -22.83 4.14 7.70
N LEU A 289 -23.81 4.54 6.93
CA LEU A 289 -23.81 4.41 5.48
C LEU A 289 -23.65 5.79 4.86
N ASP A 290 -22.60 5.94 4.08
CA ASP A 290 -22.38 7.09 3.21
C ASP A 290 -23.33 7.01 2.02
N TYR A 291 -24.14 8.05 1.83
CA TYR A 291 -24.97 8.21 0.65
C TYR A 291 -24.66 9.53 -0.12
N SER A 292 -23.44 10.05 0.05
CA SER A 292 -22.97 11.24 -0.67
C SER A 292 -22.94 11.06 -2.18
N GLY A 293 -22.78 12.17 -2.92
CA GLY A 293 -22.82 12.18 -4.38
C GLY A 293 -21.76 11.29 -5.04
N SER A 294 -20.59 11.11 -4.44
CA SER A 294 -19.54 10.23 -4.94
C SER A 294 -19.92 8.75 -4.90
N MET A 295 -20.80 8.35 -3.97
CA MET A 295 -21.37 7.00 -3.89
C MET A 295 -22.31 6.66 -5.06
N GLY A 296 -22.70 7.65 -5.87
CA GLY A 296 -23.47 7.45 -7.09
C GLY A 296 -22.65 7.02 -8.30
N SER A 297 -21.32 7.03 -8.22
CA SER A 297 -20.45 6.56 -9.31
C SER A 297 -20.35 5.03 -9.35
N PRO A 298 -19.98 4.44 -10.50
CA PRO A 298 -19.61 3.04 -10.55
C PRO A 298 -18.44 2.73 -9.61
N PHE A 299 -18.43 1.53 -9.03
CA PHE A 299 -17.37 1.13 -8.09
C PHE A 299 -16.00 0.93 -8.74
N ASP A 300 -15.96 0.67 -10.06
CA ASP A 300 -14.77 0.43 -10.88
C ASP A 300 -14.20 1.69 -11.54
N GLN A 301 -14.78 2.85 -11.26
CA GLN A 301 -14.37 4.14 -11.81
C GLN A 301 -14.19 5.18 -10.73
N TYR A 302 -13.25 6.12 -10.99
CA TYR A 302 -13.09 7.30 -10.15
C TYR A 302 -14.23 8.29 -10.39
N TYR A 303 -14.70 8.90 -9.30
CA TYR A 303 -15.68 9.99 -9.36
C TYR A 303 -15.14 11.23 -10.05
N TYR A 304 -13.83 11.52 -9.91
CA TYR A 304 -13.13 12.58 -10.62
C TYR A 304 -12.10 12.01 -11.58
N ASP A 305 -12.07 12.58 -12.80
CA ASP A 305 -11.03 12.26 -13.78
C ASP A 305 -9.66 12.83 -13.37
N ARG A 306 -8.63 12.59 -14.18
CA ARG A 306 -7.26 13.09 -13.94
C ARG A 306 -7.15 14.63 -13.96
N PHE A 307 -8.16 15.33 -14.43
CA PHE A 307 -8.21 16.79 -14.47
C PHE A 307 -9.11 17.36 -13.37
N GLY A 308 -9.69 16.51 -12.52
CA GLY A 308 -10.60 16.88 -11.46
C GLY A 308 -12.03 17.20 -11.92
N ASN A 309 -12.39 16.82 -13.15
CA ASN A 309 -13.76 16.94 -13.60
C ASN A 309 -14.55 15.73 -13.10
N ARG A 310 -15.80 15.98 -12.70
CA ARG A 310 -16.73 14.90 -12.40
C ARG A 310 -16.94 14.01 -13.63
N VAL A 311 -16.86 12.71 -13.46
CA VAL A 311 -17.11 11.74 -14.52
C VAL A 311 -18.62 11.48 -14.59
N ASP A 312 -19.27 12.03 -15.59
CA ASP A 312 -20.69 11.75 -15.86
C ASP A 312 -20.80 10.47 -16.70
N LEU A 313 -21.59 9.52 -16.23
CA LEU A 313 -21.84 8.28 -16.97
C LEU A 313 -22.69 8.57 -18.21
N PRO A 314 -22.33 8.03 -19.40
CA PRO A 314 -23.23 8.00 -20.53
C PRO A 314 -24.49 7.19 -20.16
N ALA A 315 -25.66 7.70 -20.41
CA ALA A 315 -26.94 7.04 -20.10
C ALA A 315 -27.14 5.64 -20.75
N THR A 316 -26.17 5.17 -21.55
CA THR A 316 -26.17 3.91 -22.30
C THR A 316 -25.31 2.80 -21.67
N GLU A 317 -24.48 3.11 -20.68
CA GLU A 317 -23.60 2.11 -20.02
C GLU A 317 -24.10 1.76 -18.61
N SER A 318 -25.31 1.23 -18.53
CA SER A 318 -25.93 0.82 -17.25
C SER A 318 -25.48 -0.57 -16.75
N SER A 319 -24.29 -1.01 -17.10
CA SER A 319 -23.82 -2.35 -16.73
C SER A 319 -22.98 -2.42 -15.45
N SER A 320 -22.45 -1.30 -14.95
CA SER A 320 -21.71 -1.27 -13.69
C SER A 320 -22.61 -0.81 -12.54
N ARG A 321 -22.58 -1.52 -11.41
CA ARG A 321 -23.33 -1.14 -10.21
C ARG A 321 -22.71 0.13 -9.60
N LYS A 322 -23.57 1.00 -9.06
CA LYS A 322 -23.14 2.16 -8.28
C LYS A 322 -22.55 1.70 -6.93
N LYS A 323 -21.63 2.46 -6.38
CA LYS A 323 -21.09 2.22 -5.03
C LYS A 323 -22.19 2.11 -3.97
N ILE A 324 -23.21 3.01 -4.01
CA ILE A 324 -24.33 2.97 -3.08
C ILE A 324 -25.12 1.66 -3.16
N GLU A 325 -25.35 1.11 -4.35
CA GLU A 325 -26.07 -0.15 -4.52
C GLU A 325 -25.31 -1.33 -3.90
N ILE A 326 -23.96 -1.32 -4.00
CA ILE A 326 -23.09 -2.31 -3.35
C ILE A 326 -23.14 -2.14 -1.84
N ALA A 327 -23.06 -0.90 -1.35
CA ALA A 327 -23.12 -0.59 0.07
C ALA A 327 -24.46 -1.00 0.69
N ASP A 328 -25.57 -0.69 0.02
CA ASP A 328 -26.92 -1.08 0.46
C ASP A 328 -27.04 -2.61 0.56
N GLN A 329 -26.60 -3.33 -0.47
CA GLN A 329 -26.60 -4.78 -0.46
C GLN A 329 -25.73 -5.34 0.66
N ALA A 330 -24.55 -4.72 0.88
CA ALA A 330 -23.66 -5.08 1.97
C ALA A 330 -24.30 -4.97 3.34
N VAL A 331 -25.05 -3.89 3.59
CA VAL A 331 -25.80 -3.71 4.86
C VAL A 331 -26.92 -4.76 4.99
N VAL A 332 -27.61 -5.08 3.89
CA VAL A 332 -28.65 -6.12 3.88
C VAL A 332 -28.08 -7.51 4.20
N ASP A 333 -26.91 -7.84 3.64
CA ASP A 333 -26.24 -9.12 3.88
C ASP A 333 -25.73 -9.19 5.33
N LEU A 334 -25.14 -8.08 5.84
CA LEU A 334 -24.68 -7.94 7.22
C LEU A 334 -25.79 -8.25 8.25
N LEU A 335 -27.04 -7.83 7.98
CA LEU A 335 -28.16 -8.15 8.87
C LEU A 335 -28.39 -9.66 9.03
N GLY A 336 -27.94 -10.49 8.07
CA GLY A 336 -28.00 -11.95 8.14
C GLY A 336 -27.05 -12.59 9.16
N HIS A 337 -26.00 -11.86 9.59
CA HIS A 337 -24.99 -12.35 10.56
C HIS A 337 -25.30 -11.97 12.02
N LEU A 338 -26.34 -11.17 12.23
CA LEU A 338 -26.76 -10.80 13.57
C LEU A 338 -27.48 -11.97 14.26
N LYS A 339 -27.20 -12.12 15.55
CA LYS A 339 -27.68 -13.23 16.39
C LYS A 339 -28.69 -12.70 17.39
N GLU A 340 -29.51 -13.60 17.95
CA GLU A 340 -30.43 -13.31 19.06
C GLU A 340 -29.72 -12.57 20.20
N GLY A 341 -30.27 -11.45 20.63
CA GLY A 341 -29.71 -10.56 21.65
C GLY A 341 -28.73 -9.53 21.13
N ASP A 342 -28.36 -9.52 19.84
CA ASP A 342 -27.67 -8.40 19.22
C ASP A 342 -28.58 -7.19 19.09
N ARG A 343 -28.00 -5.98 19.10
CA ARG A 343 -28.68 -4.72 18.79
C ARG A 343 -28.15 -4.15 17.50
N PHE A 344 -29.03 -3.58 16.72
CA PHE A 344 -28.70 -2.94 15.46
C PHE A 344 -29.30 -1.54 15.38
N GLY A 345 -28.55 -0.58 14.88
CA GLY A 345 -28.97 0.76 14.49
C GLY A 345 -28.36 1.17 13.16
N LEU A 346 -29.03 2.07 12.43
CA LEU A 346 -28.58 2.58 11.14
C LEU A 346 -28.55 4.11 11.15
N VAL A 347 -27.40 4.66 10.86
CA VAL A 347 -27.17 6.08 10.56
C VAL A 347 -26.84 6.18 9.08
N ILE A 348 -27.39 7.17 8.40
CA ILE A 348 -27.00 7.52 7.03
C ILE A 348 -26.47 8.94 7.04
N PHE A 349 -25.46 9.25 6.21
CA PHE A 349 -24.89 10.59 6.15
C PHE A 349 -24.51 11.00 4.73
N SER A 350 -24.65 12.31 4.48
CA SER A 350 -24.13 13.04 3.33
C SER A 350 -23.66 14.43 3.79
N GLU A 351 -24.42 15.50 3.55
CA GLU A 351 -24.16 16.85 4.10
C GLU A 351 -24.43 16.89 5.62
N ASP A 352 -25.40 16.11 6.09
CA ASP A 352 -25.80 15.91 7.47
C ASP A 352 -25.94 14.41 7.77
N ALA A 353 -26.02 14.04 9.07
CA ALA A 353 -26.25 12.68 9.51
C ALA A 353 -27.66 12.47 10.06
N PHE A 354 -28.32 11.41 9.61
CA PHE A 354 -29.70 11.06 9.99
C PHE A 354 -29.77 9.69 10.63
N LEU A 355 -30.59 9.56 11.67
CA LEU A 355 -30.94 8.29 12.26
C LEU A 355 -32.01 7.59 11.40
N ALA A 356 -31.58 6.63 10.58
CA ALA A 356 -32.48 5.89 9.69
C ALA A 356 -33.20 4.75 10.43
N ASP A 357 -32.54 4.10 11.41
CA ASP A 357 -33.14 3.10 12.27
C ASP A 357 -32.51 3.14 13.68
N PRO A 358 -33.33 3.20 14.78
CA PRO A 358 -32.80 3.29 16.13
C PRO A 358 -32.15 1.98 16.58
N MET A 359 -31.14 2.08 17.48
CA MET A 359 -30.48 0.90 18.04
C MET A 359 -31.41 0.16 19.01
N THR A 360 -31.97 -0.96 18.57
CA THR A 360 -32.83 -1.85 19.33
C THR A 360 -32.42 -3.30 19.12
N LEU A 361 -32.97 -4.22 19.94
CA LEU A 361 -32.74 -5.66 19.72
C LEU A 361 -33.14 -6.07 18.32
N ILE A 362 -32.37 -6.95 17.71
CA ILE A 362 -32.64 -7.42 16.35
C ILE A 362 -33.94 -8.20 16.27
N ASP A 363 -34.29 -8.90 17.35
CA ASP A 363 -35.51 -9.69 17.47
C ASP A 363 -36.80 -8.83 17.46
N ASP A 364 -36.69 -7.56 17.87
CA ASP A 364 -37.76 -6.58 17.88
C ASP A 364 -37.94 -5.86 16.52
N LYS A 365 -37.09 -6.15 15.53
CA LYS A 365 -37.07 -5.45 14.24
C LYS A 365 -37.87 -6.18 13.16
N ASN A 366 -38.59 -5.41 12.36
CA ASN A 366 -39.09 -5.91 11.08
C ASN A 366 -37.96 -5.89 10.03
N LEU A 367 -37.19 -6.98 9.97
CA LEU A 367 -36.04 -7.10 9.08
C LEU A 367 -36.42 -6.98 7.60
N THR A 368 -37.61 -7.49 7.21
CA THR A 368 -38.06 -7.38 5.81
C THR A 368 -38.24 -5.92 5.41
N LEU A 369 -38.98 -5.16 6.24
CA LEU A 369 -39.21 -3.73 5.99
C LEU A 369 -37.89 -2.92 6.04
N LEU A 370 -36.99 -3.28 6.97
CA LEU A 370 -35.69 -2.62 7.11
C LEU A 370 -34.83 -2.84 5.86
N LYS A 371 -34.71 -4.07 5.35
CA LYS A 371 -34.02 -4.40 4.11
C LYS A 371 -34.59 -3.65 2.90
N GLU A 372 -35.95 -3.60 2.78
CA GLU A 372 -36.59 -2.84 1.71
C GLU A 372 -36.32 -1.32 1.77
N LYS A 373 -36.15 -0.77 2.95
CA LYS A 373 -35.80 0.67 3.11
C LYS A 373 -34.36 0.92 2.75
N ILE A 374 -33.42 0.06 3.17
CA ILE A 374 -32.00 0.18 2.86
C ILE A 374 -31.80 0.17 1.35
N LEU A 375 -32.36 -0.81 0.63
CA LEU A 375 -32.22 -0.94 -0.83
C LEU A 375 -32.84 0.22 -1.65
N LYS A 376 -33.46 1.20 -1.00
CA LYS A 376 -34.04 2.39 -1.64
C LYS A 376 -33.27 3.67 -1.34
N ILE A 377 -32.17 3.58 -0.60
CA ILE A 377 -31.30 4.73 -0.34
C ILE A 377 -30.65 5.16 -1.66
N GLN A 378 -30.66 6.46 -1.93
CA GLN A 378 -30.09 7.03 -3.14
C GLN A 378 -29.09 8.11 -2.76
N GLU A 379 -28.07 8.24 -3.58
CA GLU A 379 -26.99 9.20 -3.40
C GLU A 379 -27.47 10.65 -3.47
N TYR A 380 -26.91 11.51 -2.59
CA TYR A 380 -27.21 12.93 -2.54
C TYR A 380 -26.14 13.74 -1.80
N GLY A 381 -25.80 14.93 -2.28
CA GLY A 381 -25.08 15.95 -1.54
C GLY A 381 -23.57 15.73 -1.42
N GLY A 382 -22.97 16.42 -0.47
CA GLY A 382 -21.54 16.32 -0.12
C GLY A 382 -21.26 15.24 0.92
N THR A 383 -20.04 15.23 1.47
CA THR A 383 -19.56 14.17 2.38
C THR A 383 -19.10 14.77 3.72
N ASN A 384 -20.01 14.78 4.70
CA ASN A 384 -19.74 15.21 6.07
C ASN A 384 -19.49 14.00 6.97
N MET A 385 -18.26 13.49 6.94
CA MET A 385 -17.85 12.30 7.68
C MET A 385 -17.88 12.53 9.19
N GLU A 386 -17.58 13.74 9.66
CA GLU A 386 -17.68 14.17 11.05
C GLU A 386 -19.09 13.90 11.61
N ALA A 387 -20.12 14.41 10.92
CA ALA A 387 -21.51 14.23 11.34
C ALA A 387 -21.89 12.74 11.48
N GLY A 388 -21.48 11.92 10.52
CA GLY A 388 -21.66 10.46 10.58
C GLY A 388 -21.01 9.80 11.78
N MET A 389 -19.74 10.16 12.05
CA MET A 389 -18.98 9.64 13.19
C MET A 389 -19.55 10.06 14.55
N GLU A 390 -19.92 11.33 14.71
CA GLU A 390 -20.48 11.83 15.94
C GLU A 390 -21.88 11.26 16.20
N ARG A 391 -22.75 11.27 15.18
CA ARG A 391 -24.10 10.75 15.30
C ARG A 391 -24.13 9.29 15.69
N SER A 392 -23.29 8.48 15.10
CA SER A 392 -23.17 7.06 15.44
C SER A 392 -22.65 6.82 16.85
N GLY A 393 -21.64 7.60 17.29
CA GLY A 393 -21.11 7.52 18.64
C GLY A 393 -22.15 7.83 19.73
N GLN A 394 -23.05 8.79 19.49
CA GLN A 394 -24.13 9.18 20.40
C GLN A 394 -25.15 8.05 20.65
N LEU A 395 -25.36 7.16 19.69
CA LEU A 395 -26.31 6.05 19.85
C LEU A 395 -25.88 5.06 20.95
N PHE A 396 -24.62 5.08 21.35
CA PHE A 396 -24.10 4.21 22.41
C PHE A 396 -24.25 4.77 23.83
N ASP A 397 -24.69 6.02 24.03
CA ASP A 397 -24.75 6.66 25.35
C ASP A 397 -25.53 5.86 26.38
N GLY A 398 -26.59 5.18 25.97
CA GLY A 398 -27.39 4.27 26.82
C GLY A 398 -26.76 2.90 27.09
N TYR A 399 -25.64 2.56 26.41
CA TYR A 399 -25.05 1.21 26.42
C TYR A 399 -23.59 1.17 26.89
N LEU A 400 -22.99 2.31 27.20
CA LEU A 400 -21.58 2.39 27.62
C LEU A 400 -21.27 1.66 28.92
N GLY A 401 -22.28 1.49 29.80
CA GLY A 401 -22.18 0.74 31.04
C GLY A 401 -22.34 -0.78 30.90
N ALA A 402 -22.57 -1.30 29.70
CA ALA A 402 -22.73 -2.72 29.47
C ALA A 402 -21.42 -3.48 29.77
N ASN A 403 -21.57 -4.72 30.27
CA ASN A 403 -20.42 -5.59 30.53
C ASN A 403 -19.68 -5.91 29.24
N ARG A 404 -18.43 -5.45 29.11
CA ARG A 404 -17.60 -5.66 27.90
C ARG A 404 -17.26 -7.14 27.63
N SER A 405 -17.42 -8.02 28.61
CA SER A 405 -17.29 -9.46 28.37
C SER A 405 -18.54 -10.05 27.67
N GLU A 406 -19.67 -9.39 27.76
CA GLU A 406 -20.94 -9.83 27.18
C GLU A 406 -21.28 -9.11 25.88
N TYR A 407 -20.98 -7.81 25.79
CA TYR A 407 -21.29 -6.98 24.63
C TYR A 407 -20.06 -6.30 24.05
N GLU A 408 -20.03 -6.23 22.73
CA GLU A 408 -19.10 -5.38 21.96
C GLU A 408 -19.86 -4.21 21.35
N ASN A 409 -19.37 -2.98 21.58
CA ASN A 409 -19.89 -1.77 20.95
C ASN A 409 -19.12 -1.51 19.66
N ARG A 410 -19.77 -1.64 18.52
CA ARG A 410 -19.12 -1.57 17.20
C ARG A 410 -19.86 -0.62 16.26
N ILE A 411 -19.09 0.23 15.59
CA ILE A 411 -19.54 1.02 14.44
C ILE A 411 -18.94 0.40 13.19
N ILE A 412 -19.73 0.23 12.13
CA ILE A 412 -19.25 -0.13 10.80
C ILE A 412 -19.59 1.02 9.86
N PHE A 413 -18.54 1.64 9.28
CA PHE A 413 -18.68 2.68 8.26
C PHE A 413 -18.55 2.06 6.87
N LEU A 414 -19.51 2.38 5.98
CA LEU A 414 -19.42 2.07 4.56
C LEU A 414 -19.33 3.41 3.81
N THR A 415 -18.18 3.67 3.15
CA THR A 415 -17.88 4.97 2.55
C THR A 415 -16.74 4.84 1.53
N ASP A 416 -16.64 5.75 0.57
CA ASP A 416 -15.43 5.92 -0.24
C ASP A 416 -14.39 6.86 0.41
N ALA A 417 -14.70 7.37 1.62
CA ALA A 417 -13.82 8.17 2.47
C ALA A 417 -13.25 9.43 1.79
N MET A 418 -14.12 10.21 1.13
CA MET A 418 -13.77 11.48 0.50
C MET A 418 -14.47 12.67 1.18
N PRO A 419 -14.22 12.96 2.49
CA PRO A 419 -14.86 14.06 3.21
C PRO A 419 -14.49 15.41 2.62
N ASN A 420 -15.50 16.26 2.43
CA ASN A 420 -15.36 17.59 1.86
C ASN A 420 -16.22 18.67 2.56
N ILE A 421 -16.91 18.33 3.65
CA ILE A 421 -17.73 19.23 4.47
C ILE A 421 -17.30 19.14 5.93
N GLU A 422 -17.34 20.26 6.66
CA GLU A 422 -17.01 20.44 8.08
C GLU A 422 -15.60 19.97 8.41
N GLU A 423 -15.41 19.13 9.42
CA GLU A 423 -14.07 18.64 9.79
C GLU A 423 -13.56 17.63 8.77
N THR A 424 -12.58 18.04 8.00
CA THR A 424 -11.93 17.19 6.98
C THR A 424 -10.47 16.89 7.30
N SER A 425 -9.91 17.46 8.39
CA SER A 425 -8.52 17.19 8.75
C SER A 425 -8.33 15.77 9.29
N GLU A 426 -7.22 15.15 8.94
CA GLU A 426 -6.82 13.85 9.49
C GLU A 426 -6.84 13.86 11.02
N THR A 427 -6.31 14.91 11.64
CA THR A 427 -6.23 15.05 13.11
C THR A 427 -7.61 15.17 13.75
N GLY A 428 -8.54 15.91 13.14
CA GLY A 428 -9.90 16.08 13.65
C GLY A 428 -10.68 14.77 13.58
N LEU A 429 -10.70 14.11 12.44
CA LEU A 429 -11.38 12.83 12.26
C LEU A 429 -10.76 11.72 13.15
N TYR A 430 -9.43 11.68 13.25
CA TYR A 430 -8.75 10.77 14.18
C TYR A 430 -9.19 11.01 15.62
N LYS A 431 -9.33 12.28 16.05
CA LYS A 431 -9.77 12.62 17.40
C LYS A 431 -11.17 12.08 17.68
N ILE A 432 -12.13 12.23 16.77
CA ILE A 432 -13.49 11.71 16.94
C ILE A 432 -13.48 10.19 17.07
N MET A 433 -12.72 9.52 16.21
CA MET A 433 -12.53 8.06 16.29
C MET A 433 -11.94 7.63 17.63
N LYS A 434 -10.93 8.38 18.10
CA LYS A 434 -10.27 8.13 19.37
C LYS A 434 -11.20 8.36 20.56
N ASP A 435 -11.97 9.44 20.57
CA ASP A 435 -12.94 9.75 21.65
C ASP A 435 -14.00 8.64 21.73
N ASN A 436 -14.46 8.10 20.62
CA ASN A 436 -15.34 6.92 20.59
C ASN A 436 -14.64 5.67 21.16
N ALA A 437 -13.41 5.40 20.75
CA ALA A 437 -12.63 4.25 21.23
C ALA A 437 -12.33 4.31 22.73
N ASP A 438 -12.02 5.51 23.26
CA ASP A 438 -11.79 5.73 24.70
C ASP A 438 -13.05 5.45 25.54
N ARG A 439 -14.25 5.63 24.94
CA ARG A 439 -15.54 5.26 25.53
C ARG A 439 -15.84 3.76 25.36
N GLY A 440 -15.02 3.01 24.64
CA GLY A 440 -15.20 1.60 24.31
C GLY A 440 -16.18 1.35 23.18
N VAL A 441 -16.26 2.27 22.23
CA VAL A 441 -16.99 2.13 20.98
C VAL A 441 -15.95 2.08 19.85
N TYR A 442 -15.82 0.92 19.22
CA TYR A 442 -14.78 0.65 18.22
C TYR A 442 -15.34 0.69 16.80
N SER A 443 -14.51 1.01 15.84
CA SER A 443 -14.94 1.22 14.46
C SER A 443 -14.24 0.29 13.48
N THR A 444 -15.01 -0.20 12.51
CA THR A 444 -14.53 -0.88 11.30
C THR A 444 -14.94 -0.03 10.10
N LEU A 445 -13.99 0.30 9.23
CA LEU A 445 -14.30 1.00 7.99
C LEU A 445 -14.32 0.01 6.84
N ILE A 446 -15.30 0.14 5.96
CA ILE A 446 -15.42 -0.62 4.73
C ILE A 446 -15.40 0.37 3.58
N GLY A 447 -14.26 0.40 2.88
CA GLY A 447 -14.03 1.26 1.73
C GLY A 447 -14.69 0.70 0.47
N ILE A 448 -15.33 1.56 -0.31
CA ILE A 448 -16.09 1.17 -1.49
C ILE A 448 -15.58 1.92 -2.71
N GLY A 449 -15.22 1.15 -3.75
CA GLY A 449 -14.78 1.69 -5.03
C GLY A 449 -13.26 1.86 -5.16
N VAL A 450 -12.79 1.97 -6.41
CA VAL A 450 -11.36 2.10 -6.73
C VAL A 450 -10.74 3.42 -6.26
N ASP A 451 -11.56 4.44 -6.08
CA ASP A 451 -11.17 5.76 -5.57
C ASP A 451 -11.26 5.88 -4.03
N PHE A 452 -11.53 4.77 -3.33
CA PHE A 452 -11.48 4.71 -1.88
C PHE A 452 -10.21 5.34 -1.31
N ASN A 453 -10.36 6.24 -0.33
CA ASN A 453 -9.23 6.96 0.25
C ASN A 453 -8.53 6.15 1.34
N SER A 454 -7.74 5.17 0.94
CA SER A 454 -6.94 4.32 1.84
C SER A 454 -5.98 5.13 2.72
N GLN A 455 -5.45 6.26 2.25
CA GLN A 455 -4.51 7.10 3.02
C GLN A 455 -5.19 7.73 4.25
N LEU A 456 -6.38 8.30 4.07
CA LEU A 456 -7.15 8.85 5.19
C LEU A 456 -7.54 7.73 6.16
N VAL A 457 -8.07 6.64 5.64
CA VAL A 457 -8.57 5.54 6.46
C VAL A 457 -7.46 4.84 7.23
N GLU A 458 -6.29 4.63 6.62
CA GLU A 458 -5.11 4.12 7.32
C GLU A 458 -4.74 5.01 8.51
N SER A 459 -4.76 6.33 8.33
CA SER A 459 -4.43 7.28 9.38
C SER A 459 -5.43 7.25 10.55
N ILE A 460 -6.73 7.34 10.26
CA ILE A 460 -7.77 7.41 11.29
C ILE A 460 -8.04 6.07 11.98
N THR A 461 -7.68 4.94 11.38
CA THR A 461 -7.83 3.60 11.98
C THR A 461 -6.65 3.15 12.84
N LYS A 462 -5.63 3.97 13.03
CA LYS A 462 -4.58 3.76 14.06
C LYS A 462 -5.11 3.86 15.50
N VAL A 463 -6.39 3.99 15.66
CA VAL A 463 -7.11 4.05 16.93
C VAL A 463 -7.35 2.65 17.48
N LYS A 464 -7.36 2.53 18.80
CA LYS A 464 -7.69 1.29 19.52
C LYS A 464 -9.04 0.71 19.05
N GLY A 465 -9.05 -0.59 18.76
CA GLY A 465 -10.24 -1.31 18.31
C GLY A 465 -10.63 -1.11 16.85
N ALA A 466 -9.89 -0.30 16.08
CA ALA A 466 -10.21 -0.02 14.69
C ALA A 466 -9.53 -0.97 13.70
N ASN A 467 -10.19 -1.17 12.56
CA ASN A 467 -9.66 -1.87 11.38
C ASN A 467 -10.39 -1.38 10.11
N TYR A 468 -9.87 -1.71 8.94
CA TYR A 468 -10.55 -1.42 7.68
C TYR A 468 -10.36 -2.51 6.61
N TYR A 469 -11.32 -2.56 5.70
CA TYR A 469 -11.36 -3.44 4.53
C TYR A 469 -11.73 -2.61 3.31
N SER A 470 -11.39 -3.09 2.11
CA SER A 470 -11.89 -2.55 0.85
C SER A 470 -12.82 -3.55 0.15
N VAL A 471 -13.80 -3.04 -0.59
CA VAL A 471 -14.81 -3.86 -1.28
C VAL A 471 -15.01 -3.32 -2.69
N HIS A 472 -14.86 -4.20 -3.67
CA HIS A 472 -14.99 -3.90 -5.09
C HIS A 472 -16.11 -4.69 -5.79
N SER A 473 -16.76 -5.61 -5.08
CA SER A 473 -17.94 -6.32 -5.56
C SER A 473 -18.84 -6.78 -4.43
N ALA A 474 -20.12 -6.95 -4.72
CA ALA A 474 -21.08 -7.54 -3.78
C ALA A 474 -20.71 -9.00 -3.43
N GLY A 475 -20.09 -9.73 -4.36
CA GLY A 475 -19.66 -11.11 -4.13
C GLY A 475 -18.51 -11.19 -3.12
N GLU A 476 -17.51 -10.37 -3.29
CA GLU A 476 -16.35 -10.23 -2.38
C GLU A 476 -16.77 -9.82 -0.98
N PHE A 477 -17.66 -8.83 -0.89
CA PHE A 477 -18.23 -8.43 0.40
C PHE A 477 -18.92 -9.59 1.10
N LYS A 478 -19.75 -10.31 0.37
CA LYS A 478 -20.50 -11.45 0.92
C LYS A 478 -19.56 -12.56 1.40
N GLU A 479 -18.57 -12.93 0.59
CA GLU A 479 -17.58 -13.96 0.96
C GLU A 479 -16.84 -13.59 2.25
N ARG A 480 -16.36 -12.33 2.35
CA ARG A 480 -15.71 -11.83 3.57
C ARG A 480 -16.64 -11.77 4.76
N MET A 481 -17.89 -11.33 4.56
CA MET A 481 -18.88 -11.27 5.63
C MET A 481 -19.30 -12.64 6.11
N ASP A 482 -19.54 -13.59 5.19
CA ASP A 482 -19.94 -14.95 5.58
C ASP A 482 -18.85 -15.63 6.42
N ASP A 483 -17.59 -15.38 6.08
CA ASP A 483 -16.47 -16.09 6.69
C ASP A 483 -15.75 -15.34 7.80
N GLU A 484 -15.75 -14.00 7.79
CA GLU A 484 -14.89 -13.18 8.63
C GLU A 484 -15.62 -12.21 9.54
N PHE A 485 -16.96 -12.11 9.47
CA PHE A 485 -17.72 -11.12 10.24
C PHE A 485 -17.42 -11.16 11.75
N ASP A 486 -17.49 -12.34 12.36
CA ASP A 486 -17.26 -12.49 13.81
C ASP A 486 -15.82 -12.09 14.20
N TYR A 487 -14.83 -12.35 13.31
CA TYR A 487 -13.44 -11.97 13.49
C TYR A 487 -13.21 -10.46 13.28
N MET A 488 -13.92 -9.88 12.33
CA MET A 488 -13.78 -8.46 11.97
C MET A 488 -14.30 -7.53 13.05
N VAL A 489 -15.41 -7.89 13.71
CA VAL A 489 -16.11 -7.01 14.67
C VAL A 489 -15.59 -7.12 16.10
N THR A 490 -14.76 -8.11 16.42
CA THR A 490 -14.41 -8.39 17.82
C THR A 490 -12.91 -8.39 18.06
N PRO A 491 -12.32 -7.38 18.70
CA PRO A 491 -10.93 -7.40 19.13
C PRO A 491 -10.71 -8.48 20.20
N LEU A 492 -9.56 -9.15 20.16
CA LEU A 492 -9.15 -10.18 21.12
C LEU A 492 -8.40 -9.57 22.30
N VAL A 493 -7.39 -8.78 21.99
CA VAL A 493 -6.56 -8.10 22.99
C VAL A 493 -6.17 -6.71 22.53
N PHE A 494 -5.69 -5.95 23.51
CA PHE A 494 -5.24 -4.59 23.32
C PHE A 494 -3.79 -4.40 23.82
N ASP A 495 -3.17 -3.33 23.34
CA ASP A 495 -1.86 -2.88 23.77
C ASP A 495 -0.82 -4.03 23.74
N LEU A 496 -0.82 -4.79 22.65
CA LEU A 496 0.11 -5.89 22.46
C LEU A 496 1.47 -5.34 22.04
N LEU A 497 2.49 -5.75 22.80
CA LEU A 497 3.89 -5.51 22.51
C LEU A 497 4.63 -6.83 22.37
N LEU A 498 5.25 -7.04 21.22
CA LEU A 498 6.17 -8.14 20.96
C LEU A 498 7.57 -7.56 20.75
N LYS A 499 8.49 -7.96 21.60
CA LYS A 499 9.86 -7.46 21.59
C LYS A 499 10.84 -8.58 21.25
N LEU A 500 11.77 -8.30 20.34
CA LEU A 500 12.92 -9.13 20.01
C LEU A 500 14.18 -8.52 20.64
N ASN A 501 14.73 -9.18 21.63
CA ASN A 501 16.06 -8.85 22.15
C ASN A 501 17.08 -9.66 21.34
N ALA A 502 17.88 -8.97 20.51
CA ALA A 502 18.77 -9.59 19.52
C ALA A 502 20.23 -9.21 19.79
N THR A 503 20.88 -9.87 20.75
CA THR A 503 22.31 -9.67 21.00
C THR A 503 23.13 -10.31 19.90
N GLY A 504 24.05 -9.57 19.29
CA GLY A 504 24.87 -10.02 18.17
C GLY A 504 24.21 -9.94 16.79
N PHE A 505 23.00 -9.38 16.73
CA PHE A 505 22.29 -9.06 15.50
C PHE A 505 21.76 -7.61 15.54
N GLU A 506 21.61 -7.01 14.38
CA GLU A 506 20.91 -5.75 14.14
C GLU A 506 19.61 -6.04 13.41
N ILE A 507 18.52 -5.41 13.83
CA ILE A 507 17.24 -5.48 13.12
C ILE A 507 17.30 -4.44 12.00
N GLU A 508 17.36 -4.90 10.74
CA GLU A 508 17.42 -4.00 9.57
C GLU A 508 16.04 -3.51 9.17
N LYS A 509 15.03 -4.36 9.26
CA LYS A 509 13.65 -4.03 8.86
C LYS A 509 12.65 -5.01 9.47
N VAL A 510 11.47 -4.47 9.79
CA VAL A 510 10.31 -5.25 10.23
C VAL A 510 9.18 -5.09 9.21
N TYR A 511 8.54 -6.19 8.83
CA TYR A 511 7.41 -6.25 7.91
C TYR A 511 6.18 -6.83 8.63
N GLY A 512 5.01 -6.30 8.33
CA GLY A 512 3.73 -6.76 8.90
C GLY A 512 3.38 -6.12 10.24
N SER A 513 4.15 -5.10 10.68
CA SER A 513 3.84 -4.30 11.86
C SER A 513 4.11 -2.82 11.57
N PRO A 514 3.06 -1.98 11.42
CA PRO A 514 3.22 -0.58 11.02
C PRO A 514 3.86 0.31 12.10
N GLU A 515 3.82 -0.09 13.38
CA GLU A 515 4.36 0.66 14.51
C GLU A 515 5.62 -0.02 15.11
N ALA A 516 6.34 -0.83 14.33
CA ALA A 516 7.58 -1.43 14.76
C ALA A 516 8.68 -0.37 14.97
N ASP A 517 9.52 -0.58 15.98
CA ASP A 517 10.72 0.21 16.25
C ASP A 517 11.94 -0.73 16.27
N GLU A 518 12.66 -0.75 15.14
CA GLU A 518 13.84 -1.59 14.95
C GLU A 518 14.95 -1.27 15.96
N ALA A 519 15.08 0.00 16.37
CA ALA A 519 16.14 0.44 17.27
C ALA A 519 15.95 -0.08 18.71
N THR A 520 14.71 -0.23 19.15
CA THR A 520 14.38 -0.74 20.50
C THR A 520 14.07 -2.23 20.50
N GLY A 521 13.96 -2.85 19.33
CA GLY A 521 13.55 -4.24 19.16
C GLY A 521 12.05 -4.49 19.37
N GLU A 522 11.23 -3.45 19.37
CA GLU A 522 9.77 -3.56 19.38
C GLU A 522 9.28 -3.95 17.98
N ILE A 523 9.31 -5.25 17.67
CA ILE A 523 8.99 -5.77 16.34
C ILE A 523 7.48 -5.78 16.06
N MET A 524 6.63 -5.75 17.08
CA MET A 524 5.19 -5.58 16.95
C MET A 524 4.70 -4.74 18.13
N LYS A 525 4.14 -3.59 17.80
CA LYS A 525 3.43 -2.75 18.74
C LYS A 525 2.10 -2.41 18.12
N VAL A 526 1.03 -2.99 18.67
CA VAL A 526 -0.30 -2.80 18.10
C VAL A 526 -1.31 -2.50 19.19
N ASN A 527 -2.12 -1.49 18.93
CA ASN A 527 -3.17 -1.08 19.85
C ASN A 527 -4.27 -2.14 19.95
N THR A 528 -4.40 -2.99 18.92
CA THR A 528 -5.48 -3.98 18.85
C THR A 528 -5.07 -5.18 18.01
N LEU A 529 -5.33 -6.36 18.52
CA LEU A 529 -5.19 -7.62 17.82
C LEU A 529 -6.56 -8.28 17.64
N PHE A 530 -6.86 -8.69 16.42
CA PHE A 530 -8.10 -9.39 16.07
C PHE A 530 -7.83 -10.90 15.92
N PRO A 531 -8.84 -11.75 16.13
CA PRO A 531 -8.73 -13.14 15.74
C PRO A 531 -8.66 -13.27 14.21
N SER A 532 -8.06 -14.34 13.71
CA SER A 532 -8.12 -14.73 12.31
C SER A 532 -8.33 -16.23 12.17
N LYS A 533 -8.67 -16.70 10.96
CA LYS A 533 -8.86 -18.11 10.70
C LYS A 533 -7.57 -18.91 10.84
N LYS A 534 -7.69 -20.17 11.28
CA LYS A 534 -6.64 -21.16 11.25
C LYS A 534 -7.14 -22.36 10.46
N GLU A 535 -6.46 -22.72 9.39
CA GLU A 535 -6.81 -23.84 8.52
C GLU A 535 -5.59 -24.76 8.32
N ALA A 536 -5.78 -26.05 8.46
CA ALA A 536 -4.73 -27.07 8.28
C ALA A 536 -3.42 -26.76 9.04
N GLY A 537 -3.50 -26.11 10.21
CA GLY A 537 -2.34 -25.71 11.02
C GLY A 537 -1.70 -24.40 10.62
N GLN A 538 -2.14 -23.76 9.54
CA GLN A 538 -1.70 -22.44 9.09
C GLN A 538 -2.64 -21.35 9.56
N VAL A 539 -2.10 -20.15 9.82
CA VAL A 539 -2.82 -18.99 10.32
C VAL A 539 -3.02 -17.97 9.19
N LYS A 540 -4.22 -17.42 9.07
CA LYS A 540 -4.50 -16.33 8.11
C LYS A 540 -3.87 -15.04 8.62
N GLY A 541 -2.90 -14.50 7.90
CA GLY A 541 -2.12 -13.34 8.34
C GLY A 541 -1.27 -13.65 9.58
N GLY A 542 -1.14 -12.66 10.48
CA GLY A 542 -0.57 -12.85 11.83
C GLY A 542 0.91 -13.17 11.89
N VAL A 543 1.63 -12.90 10.82
CA VAL A 543 3.08 -13.08 10.70
C VAL A 543 3.79 -11.74 10.72
N ILE A 544 4.84 -11.63 11.51
CA ILE A 544 5.81 -10.53 11.48
C ILE A 544 7.12 -11.08 10.94
N LEU A 545 7.61 -10.49 9.86
CA LEU A 545 8.90 -10.86 9.28
C LEU A 545 9.96 -9.82 9.65
N VAL A 546 11.06 -10.28 10.23
CA VAL A 546 12.19 -9.46 10.66
C VAL A 546 13.40 -9.76 9.80
N LYS A 547 13.94 -8.76 9.11
CA LYS A 547 15.23 -8.85 8.42
C LYS A 547 16.36 -8.52 9.38
N LEU A 548 17.35 -9.39 9.44
CA LEU A 548 18.44 -9.35 10.41
C LEU A 548 19.80 -9.23 9.73
N LYS A 549 20.66 -8.42 10.31
CA LYS A 549 22.09 -8.35 9.97
C LYS A 549 22.91 -8.93 11.13
N LYS A 550 23.75 -9.90 10.83
CA LYS A 550 24.62 -10.50 11.83
C LYS A 550 25.82 -9.62 12.10
N LEU A 551 26.03 -9.24 13.35
CA LEU A 551 27.12 -8.39 13.81
C LEU A 551 28.25 -9.21 14.50
N SER A 552 27.91 -10.38 15.06
CA SER A 552 28.84 -11.22 15.81
C SER A 552 28.66 -12.69 15.47
N PRO A 553 29.71 -13.52 15.47
CA PRO A 553 29.60 -14.96 15.33
C PRO A 553 28.73 -15.62 16.42
N GLN A 554 28.72 -15.04 17.62
CA GLN A 554 27.90 -15.47 18.74
C GLN A 554 26.72 -14.52 18.85
N GLY A 555 25.53 -15.04 18.69
CA GLY A 555 24.28 -14.28 18.83
C GLY A 555 23.28 -15.04 19.69
N HIS A 556 22.46 -14.28 20.41
CA HIS A 556 21.38 -14.81 21.24
C HIS A 556 20.16 -13.92 21.05
N MET A 557 19.02 -14.54 20.83
CA MET A 557 17.76 -13.83 20.63
C MET A 557 16.66 -14.37 21.53
N THR A 558 15.85 -13.45 22.05
CA THR A 558 14.70 -13.78 22.91
C THR A 558 13.49 -12.98 22.45
N LEU A 559 12.37 -13.64 22.25
CA LEU A 559 11.06 -13.04 21.98
C LEU A 559 10.29 -12.91 23.28
N LYS A 560 9.69 -11.73 23.51
CA LYS A 560 8.83 -11.46 24.65
C LYS A 560 7.55 -10.79 24.20
N VAL A 561 6.39 -11.39 24.51
CA VAL A 561 5.07 -10.83 24.27
C VAL A 561 4.43 -10.35 25.56
N SER A 562 3.75 -9.21 25.52
CA SER A 562 2.86 -8.70 26.56
C SER A 562 1.62 -8.08 25.95
N TYR A 563 0.48 -8.18 26.62
CA TYR A 563 -0.82 -7.73 26.11
C TYR A 563 -1.81 -7.49 27.24
N GLN A 564 -2.90 -6.77 26.95
CA GLN A 564 -4.07 -6.67 27.81
C GLN A 564 -5.26 -7.41 27.16
N ASP A 565 -5.91 -8.27 27.94
CA ASP A 565 -7.16 -8.90 27.48
C ASP A 565 -8.33 -7.88 27.53
N ARG A 566 -9.50 -8.29 27.07
CA ARG A 566 -10.72 -7.44 27.06
C ARG A 566 -11.15 -6.98 28.45
N SER A 567 -10.78 -7.67 29.51
CA SER A 567 -11.06 -7.31 30.91
C SER A 567 -10.01 -6.35 31.49
N GLY A 568 -8.93 -6.05 30.74
CA GLY A 568 -7.80 -5.25 31.19
C GLY A 568 -6.73 -6.02 31.96
N LYS A 569 -6.84 -7.36 32.04
CA LYS A 569 -5.81 -8.21 32.68
C LYS A 569 -4.60 -8.31 31.78
N VAL A 570 -3.41 -8.08 32.35
CA VAL A 570 -2.13 -8.20 31.64
C VAL A 570 -1.69 -9.66 31.56
N GLY A 571 -1.35 -10.12 30.35
CA GLY A 571 -0.70 -11.39 30.08
C GLY A 571 0.70 -11.20 29.51
N SER A 572 1.59 -12.19 29.67
CA SER A 572 2.91 -12.19 29.04
C SER A 572 3.45 -13.60 28.87
N ASP A 573 4.33 -13.75 27.84
CA ASP A 573 5.11 -14.96 27.61
C ASP A 573 6.46 -14.65 26.97
N GLU A 574 7.40 -15.61 27.00
CA GLU A 574 8.76 -15.45 26.50
C GLU A 574 9.25 -16.75 25.85
N ALA A 575 9.98 -16.62 24.74
CA ALA A 575 10.59 -17.74 24.03
C ALA A 575 12.02 -17.41 23.60
N GLU A 576 12.95 -18.37 23.75
CA GLU A 576 14.29 -18.27 23.16
C GLU A 576 14.26 -18.64 21.69
N VAL A 577 15.05 -17.94 20.89
CA VAL A 577 15.15 -18.14 19.44
C VAL A 577 16.48 -18.81 19.12
N GLU A 578 16.42 -20.00 18.57
CA GLU A 578 17.58 -20.70 18.02
C GLU A 578 17.72 -20.38 16.53
N PHE A 579 18.71 -19.56 16.17
CA PHE A 579 19.03 -19.22 14.80
C PHE A 579 20.32 -19.92 14.38
N ASN A 580 20.19 -20.95 13.54
CA ASN A 580 21.32 -21.71 13.05
C ASN A 580 21.76 -21.20 11.68
N GLU A 581 23.07 -20.95 11.50
CA GLU A 581 23.64 -20.60 10.21
C GLU A 581 23.63 -21.83 9.30
N THR A 582 23.01 -21.64 8.14
CA THR A 582 22.88 -22.66 7.10
C THR A 582 23.41 -22.12 5.77
N SER A 583 23.42 -22.95 4.74
CA SER A 583 23.67 -22.47 3.38
C SER A 583 22.57 -21.51 2.95
N PRO A 584 22.84 -20.52 2.06
CA PRO A 584 21.81 -19.68 1.48
C PRO A 584 20.72 -20.50 0.79
N ASP A 585 19.52 -19.92 0.72
CA ASP A 585 18.27 -20.51 0.21
C ASP A 585 17.75 -21.66 1.08
N PHE A 586 17.98 -21.52 2.39
CA PHE A 586 17.40 -22.34 3.43
C PHE A 586 16.17 -21.65 4.02
N TYR A 587 15.06 -22.39 4.11
CA TYR A 587 13.81 -21.96 4.75
C TYR A 587 13.38 -23.04 5.75
N GLN A 588 13.11 -22.65 7.00
CA GLN A 588 12.68 -23.62 8.00
C GLN A 588 11.29 -24.19 7.70
N ASN A 589 10.41 -23.37 7.11
CA ASN A 589 9.09 -23.81 6.63
C ASN A 589 8.62 -22.96 5.43
N THR A 590 7.47 -23.33 4.85
CA THR A 590 6.87 -22.61 3.72
C THR A 590 6.30 -21.24 4.11
N GLY A 591 5.94 -21.02 5.38
CA GLY A 591 5.39 -19.76 5.86
C GLY A 591 6.40 -18.62 5.80
N ILE A 592 7.63 -18.85 6.32
CA ILE A 592 8.68 -17.83 6.22
C ILE A 592 9.12 -17.60 4.78
N HIS A 593 9.14 -18.66 3.95
CA HIS A 593 9.47 -18.54 2.52
C HIS A 593 8.46 -17.63 1.83
N LYS A 594 7.16 -17.86 2.04
CA LYS A 594 6.07 -17.02 1.53
C LYS A 594 6.15 -15.59 2.03
N ALA A 595 6.40 -15.38 3.33
CA ALA A 595 6.52 -14.05 3.92
C ALA A 595 7.68 -13.24 3.30
N ILE A 596 8.83 -13.87 3.03
CA ILE A 596 9.96 -13.24 2.34
C ILE A 596 9.58 -12.87 0.91
N LEU A 597 8.94 -13.77 0.16
CA LEU A 597 8.53 -13.54 -1.22
C LEU A 597 7.57 -12.35 -1.30
N LEU A 598 6.52 -12.33 -0.46
CA LEU A 598 5.51 -11.27 -0.43
C LEU A 598 6.07 -9.93 0.07
N SER A 599 6.99 -9.93 1.04
CA SER A 599 7.59 -8.68 1.51
C SER A 599 8.48 -8.02 0.45
N ARG A 600 9.24 -8.79 -0.31
CA ARG A 600 10.03 -8.29 -1.44
C ARG A 600 9.13 -7.78 -2.58
N TYR A 601 8.03 -8.48 -2.85
CA TYR A 601 6.99 -8.04 -3.77
C TYR A 601 6.43 -6.68 -3.38
N ALA A 602 6.00 -6.52 -2.13
CA ALA A 602 5.46 -5.26 -1.64
C ALA A 602 6.50 -4.12 -1.66
N ASP A 603 7.76 -4.40 -1.31
CA ASP A 603 8.84 -3.41 -1.39
C ASP A 603 9.02 -2.88 -2.82
N LEU A 604 9.10 -3.77 -3.80
CA LEU A 604 9.27 -3.39 -5.21
C LEU A 604 8.09 -2.54 -5.71
N LEU A 605 6.87 -2.93 -5.37
CA LEU A 605 5.67 -2.22 -5.78
C LEU A 605 5.51 -0.85 -5.10
N LYS A 606 5.79 -0.77 -3.79
CA LYS A 606 5.79 0.52 -3.07
C LYS A 606 6.79 1.50 -3.66
N ASP A 607 8.00 1.02 -3.96
CA ASP A 607 9.02 1.84 -4.59
C ASP A 607 8.57 2.33 -5.98
N TRP A 608 7.98 1.44 -6.79
CA TRP A 608 7.42 1.82 -8.09
C TRP A 608 6.34 2.88 -7.97
N ILE A 609 5.33 2.68 -7.11
CA ILE A 609 4.23 3.64 -6.94
C ILE A 609 4.76 5.02 -6.53
N VAL A 610 5.65 5.07 -5.55
CA VAL A 610 6.23 6.33 -5.06
C VAL A 610 7.01 7.04 -6.16
N ASP A 611 7.81 6.31 -6.93
CA ASP A 611 8.63 6.89 -8.00
C ASP A 611 7.74 7.41 -9.16
N GLU A 612 6.74 6.63 -9.62
CA GLU A 612 5.85 7.06 -10.71
C GLU A 612 4.96 8.25 -10.29
N ARG A 613 4.41 8.24 -9.08
CA ARG A 613 3.59 9.36 -8.57
C ARG A 613 4.40 10.65 -8.42
N SER A 614 5.67 10.55 -8.05
CA SER A 614 6.55 11.72 -7.93
C SER A 614 6.87 12.35 -9.29
N GLY A 615 6.95 11.55 -10.35
CA GLY A 615 7.14 12.03 -11.73
C GLY A 615 5.95 12.84 -12.28
N LEU A 616 4.74 12.58 -11.78
CA LEU A 616 3.51 13.24 -12.21
C LEU A 616 3.23 14.59 -11.50
N GLY A 617 3.98 14.90 -10.43
CA GLY A 617 3.72 16.07 -9.57
C GLY A 617 4.09 17.44 -10.15
N ALA A 618 4.69 17.52 -11.34
CA ALA A 618 5.19 18.78 -11.91
C ALA A 618 4.14 19.67 -12.61
N GLY A 619 2.89 19.23 -12.68
CA GLY A 619 1.79 20.01 -13.27
C GLY A 619 0.52 19.83 -12.46
N LYS A 620 0.30 20.66 -11.43
CA LYS A 620 -1.06 20.82 -10.88
C LYS A 620 -1.93 21.39 -12.01
N VAL A 621 -2.60 20.51 -12.73
CA VAL A 621 -3.73 20.92 -13.58
C VAL A 621 -4.84 21.27 -12.59
N MET A 622 -5.17 22.55 -12.47
CA MET A 622 -6.31 22.99 -11.68
C MET A 622 -7.57 22.42 -12.34
N PRO A 623 -8.37 21.63 -11.63
CA PRO A 623 -9.65 21.18 -12.15
C PRO A 623 -10.51 22.38 -12.51
N SER A 624 -11.29 22.27 -13.56
CA SER A 624 -12.15 23.34 -14.01
C SER A 624 -13.53 22.82 -14.37
N VAL A 625 -14.56 23.52 -13.93
CA VAL A 625 -15.95 23.27 -14.32
C VAL A 625 -16.37 24.32 -15.34
N THR A 626 -16.94 23.88 -16.44
CA THR A 626 -17.56 24.79 -17.41
C THR A 626 -19.02 25.03 -16.98
N LEU A 627 -19.33 26.25 -16.54
CA LEU A 627 -20.69 26.63 -16.21
C LEU A 627 -21.57 26.64 -17.47
N GLU A 628 -22.90 26.57 -17.31
CA GLU A 628 -23.87 26.66 -18.43
C GLU A 628 -23.67 27.93 -19.30
N SER A 629 -23.07 28.97 -18.72
CA SER A 629 -22.66 30.19 -19.41
C SER A 629 -21.42 30.05 -20.31
N GLY A 630 -20.77 28.87 -20.35
CA GLY A 630 -19.52 28.64 -21.07
C GLY A 630 -18.28 29.20 -20.37
N ILE A 631 -18.41 29.70 -19.15
CA ILE A 631 -17.29 30.20 -18.35
C ILE A 631 -16.64 29.00 -17.64
N VAL A 632 -15.34 28.83 -17.83
CA VAL A 632 -14.53 27.83 -17.15
C VAL A 632 -14.10 28.39 -15.80
N VAL A 633 -14.54 27.76 -14.70
CA VAL A 633 -14.18 28.13 -13.34
C VAL A 633 -13.28 27.05 -12.77
N PRO A 634 -12.09 27.38 -12.22
CA PRO A 634 -11.29 26.41 -11.49
C PRO A 634 -12.07 25.90 -10.27
N VAL A 635 -12.12 24.60 -10.09
CA VAL A 635 -12.66 23.95 -8.88
C VAL A 635 -11.50 23.42 -8.09
N GLU A 636 -11.33 23.88 -6.87
CA GLU A 636 -10.39 23.24 -5.95
C GLU A 636 -11.07 22.01 -5.34
N LEU A 637 -10.53 20.83 -5.62
CA LEU A 637 -10.95 19.61 -4.94
C LEU A 637 -10.53 19.66 -3.46
N GLY A 638 -11.36 19.12 -2.62
CA GLY A 638 -11.02 18.92 -1.21
C GLY A 638 -9.76 18.05 -1.05
N GLN A 639 -9.12 18.15 0.11
CA GLN A 639 -7.86 17.43 0.41
C GLN A 639 -7.95 15.93 0.13
N TRP A 640 -9.09 15.33 0.35
CA TRP A 640 -9.31 13.90 0.26
C TRP A 640 -10.08 13.45 -0.98
N GLU A 641 -10.53 14.38 -1.80
CA GLU A 641 -11.17 14.06 -3.06
C GLU A 641 -10.14 13.55 -4.07
N ARG A 642 -10.38 12.35 -4.58
CA ARG A 642 -9.41 11.58 -5.35
C ARG A 642 -9.59 11.78 -6.85
N GLN A 643 -8.50 12.11 -7.54
CA GLN A 643 -8.42 12.12 -8.99
C GLN A 643 -7.84 10.80 -9.49
N SER A 644 -8.35 10.29 -10.61
CA SER A 644 -7.72 9.16 -11.28
C SER A 644 -6.34 9.55 -11.82
N LEU A 645 -5.38 8.64 -11.69
CA LEU A 645 -4.11 8.74 -12.39
C LEU A 645 -3.97 7.51 -13.30
N PRO A 646 -3.58 7.66 -14.57
CA PRO A 646 -3.39 6.53 -15.45
C PRO A 646 -2.25 5.64 -14.96
N LEU A 647 -2.41 4.35 -15.13
CA LEU A 647 -1.36 3.37 -14.84
C LEU A 647 -0.13 3.67 -15.69
N GLN A 648 0.99 3.91 -15.05
CA GLN A 648 2.28 4.18 -15.70
C GLN A 648 3.33 3.26 -15.10
N VAL A 649 4.16 2.70 -15.98
CA VAL A 649 5.31 1.89 -15.59
C VAL A 649 6.48 2.31 -16.46
N SER A 650 7.46 2.96 -15.85
CA SER A 650 8.70 3.35 -16.54
C SER A 650 9.48 2.12 -16.99
N GLU A 651 10.34 2.28 -17.99
CA GLU A 651 11.10 1.17 -18.56
C GLU A 651 11.95 0.42 -17.55
N PRO A 652 12.67 1.08 -16.61
CA PRO A 652 13.40 0.38 -15.56
C PRO A 652 12.51 -0.54 -14.72
N TYR A 653 11.33 -0.05 -14.33
CA TYR A 653 10.40 -0.85 -13.54
C TYR A 653 9.77 -1.99 -14.35
N ARG A 654 9.47 -1.81 -15.64
CA ARG A 654 9.01 -2.93 -16.49
C ARG A 654 10.03 -4.06 -16.54
N LYS A 655 11.31 -3.73 -16.69
CA LYS A 655 12.40 -4.73 -16.67
C LYS A 655 12.52 -5.41 -15.30
N LEU A 656 12.44 -4.64 -14.21
CA LEU A 656 12.45 -5.19 -12.85
C LEU A 656 11.25 -6.10 -12.58
N PHE A 657 10.05 -5.72 -13.01
CA PHE A 657 8.87 -6.55 -12.89
C PHE A 657 8.97 -7.83 -13.71
N ALA A 658 9.52 -7.79 -14.92
CA ALA A 658 9.72 -8.98 -15.73
C ALA A 658 10.70 -9.96 -15.05
N LEU A 659 11.81 -9.46 -14.52
CA LEU A 659 12.78 -10.26 -13.77
C LEU A 659 12.16 -10.84 -12.49
N TYR A 660 11.51 -9.97 -11.72
CA TYR A 660 10.89 -10.39 -10.47
C TYR A 660 9.73 -11.35 -10.68
N SER A 661 8.98 -11.23 -11.80
CA SER A 661 7.92 -12.17 -12.16
C SER A 661 8.46 -13.59 -12.37
N THR A 662 9.61 -13.74 -13.04
CA THR A 662 10.26 -15.06 -13.22
C THR A 662 10.71 -15.64 -11.90
N TYR A 663 11.33 -14.82 -11.05
CA TYR A 663 11.73 -15.22 -9.68
C TYR A 663 10.50 -15.62 -8.87
N PHE A 664 9.47 -14.76 -8.84
CA PHE A 664 8.23 -14.99 -8.09
C PHE A 664 7.53 -16.28 -8.50
N GLU A 665 7.42 -16.55 -9.79
CA GLU A 665 6.82 -17.80 -10.32
C GLU A 665 7.60 -19.05 -9.86
N SER A 666 8.94 -18.98 -9.84
CA SER A 666 9.78 -20.07 -9.36
C SER A 666 9.58 -20.35 -7.87
N GLU A 667 9.59 -19.29 -7.05
CA GLU A 667 9.40 -19.40 -5.59
C GLU A 667 7.97 -19.81 -5.23
N SER A 668 6.96 -19.28 -5.94
CA SER A 668 5.55 -19.65 -5.78
C SER A 668 5.33 -21.15 -5.99
N LYS A 669 5.92 -21.72 -7.06
CA LYS A 669 5.90 -23.16 -7.31
C LYS A 669 6.57 -23.97 -6.21
N ALA A 670 7.69 -23.48 -5.66
CA ALA A 670 8.39 -24.14 -4.56
C ALA A 670 7.59 -24.09 -3.25
N ILE A 671 6.88 -23.01 -2.98
CA ILE A 671 5.97 -22.85 -1.82
C ILE A 671 4.73 -23.74 -1.97
N GLY A 672 4.19 -23.87 -3.20
CA GLY A 672 3.02 -24.69 -3.50
C GLY A 672 1.70 -24.07 -3.00
N ASP A 673 1.57 -22.75 -3.02
CA ASP A 673 0.34 -22.03 -2.69
C ASP A 673 -0.24 -21.35 -3.94
N ASP A 674 -1.34 -21.91 -4.45
CA ASP A 674 -1.99 -21.44 -5.68
C ASP A 674 -2.53 -20.00 -5.56
N ASN A 675 -2.80 -19.51 -4.35
CA ASN A 675 -3.26 -18.15 -4.14
C ASN A 675 -2.22 -17.09 -4.55
N LEU A 676 -0.93 -17.45 -4.59
CA LEU A 676 0.13 -16.55 -5.07
C LEU A 676 -0.01 -16.18 -6.55
N GLN A 677 -0.81 -16.91 -7.34
CA GLN A 677 -1.04 -16.62 -8.76
C GLN A 677 -1.65 -15.23 -8.98
N GLN A 678 -2.43 -14.71 -8.03
CA GLN A 678 -2.99 -13.35 -8.14
C GLN A 678 -1.90 -12.27 -8.22
N GLU A 679 -0.78 -12.44 -7.51
CA GLU A 679 0.35 -11.50 -7.55
C GLU A 679 1.18 -11.67 -8.83
N GLU A 680 1.25 -12.90 -9.36
CA GLU A 680 1.88 -13.15 -10.67
C GLU A 680 1.13 -12.43 -11.79
N VAL A 681 -0.21 -12.39 -11.74
CA VAL A 681 -1.03 -11.65 -12.73
C VAL A 681 -0.71 -10.16 -12.67
N VAL A 682 -0.61 -9.57 -11.48
CA VAL A 682 -0.23 -8.18 -11.30
C VAL A 682 1.16 -7.90 -11.88
N LEU A 683 2.17 -8.71 -11.54
CA LEU A 683 3.53 -8.55 -12.06
C LEU A 683 3.59 -8.66 -13.58
N LYS A 684 2.88 -9.63 -14.18
CA LYS A 684 2.79 -9.78 -15.63
C LYS A 684 2.15 -8.57 -16.28
N LYS A 685 1.06 -8.05 -15.72
CA LYS A 685 0.41 -6.84 -16.24
C LYS A 685 1.34 -5.63 -16.19
N LEU A 686 2.04 -5.41 -15.09
CA LEU A 686 2.98 -4.29 -14.93
C LEU A 686 4.21 -4.42 -15.84
N SER A 687 4.73 -5.63 -16.04
CA SER A 687 5.87 -5.87 -16.95
C SER A 687 5.56 -5.63 -18.43
N HIS A 688 4.27 -5.75 -18.82
CA HIS A 688 3.81 -5.52 -20.19
C HIS A 688 3.08 -4.19 -20.39
N ALA A 689 2.99 -3.33 -19.36
CA ALA A 689 2.34 -2.03 -19.47
C ALA A 689 2.97 -1.19 -20.59
N GLU A 690 2.15 -0.71 -21.53
CA GLU A 690 2.63 0.07 -22.68
C GLU A 690 3.13 1.46 -22.24
N LYS A 691 4.14 1.98 -22.99
CA LYS A 691 4.49 3.41 -22.90
C LYS A 691 3.28 4.26 -23.28
N GLU A 692 3.07 5.39 -22.59
CA GLU A 692 2.02 6.42 -22.82
C GLU A 692 1.77 6.77 -24.31
N GLY A 693 1.38 5.85 -25.12
CA GLY A 693 1.00 6.12 -26.52
C GLY A 693 -0.42 5.65 -26.83
N GLY A 694 -0.89 4.60 -26.15
CA GLY A 694 -2.15 3.94 -26.48
C GLY A 694 -3.38 4.75 -26.08
N TYR A 695 -3.40 5.34 -24.89
CA TYR A 695 -4.57 6.09 -24.40
C TYR A 695 -4.76 7.44 -25.10
N LEU A 696 -3.68 8.18 -25.35
CA LEU A 696 -3.74 9.42 -26.16
C LEU A 696 -4.07 9.14 -27.63
N SER A 697 -3.72 7.98 -28.16
CA SER A 697 -4.11 7.59 -29.52
C SER A 697 -5.60 7.22 -29.61
N SER A 698 -6.17 6.55 -28.61
CA SER A 698 -7.60 6.24 -28.56
C SER A 698 -8.45 7.49 -28.29
N VAL A 699 -8.02 8.40 -27.42
CA VAL A 699 -8.70 9.69 -27.21
C VAL A 699 -8.55 10.60 -28.42
N LYS A 700 -7.38 10.66 -29.07
CA LYS A 700 -7.23 11.37 -30.35
C LYS A 700 -8.06 10.76 -31.47
N ALA A 701 -8.18 9.44 -31.53
CA ALA A 701 -9.05 8.74 -32.49
C ALA A 701 -10.53 9.06 -32.20
N GLY A 702 -10.95 9.04 -30.94
CA GLY A 702 -12.31 9.41 -30.53
C GLY A 702 -12.64 10.87 -30.81
N LEU A 703 -11.73 11.79 -30.51
CA LEU A 703 -11.87 13.23 -30.83
C LEU A 703 -11.85 13.47 -32.34
N SER A 704 -10.99 12.78 -33.09
CA SER A 704 -10.96 12.85 -34.57
C SER A 704 -12.27 12.35 -35.18
N GLN A 705 -12.84 11.25 -34.67
CA GLN A 705 -14.16 10.77 -35.10
C GLN A 705 -15.29 11.71 -34.72
N ALA A 706 -15.27 12.30 -33.52
CA ALA A 706 -16.26 13.29 -33.10
C ALA A 706 -16.17 14.58 -33.94
N TYR A 707 -14.95 15.06 -34.27
CA TYR A 707 -14.73 16.18 -35.15
C TYR A 707 -15.17 15.92 -36.61
N SER A 708 -14.92 14.71 -37.11
CA SER A 708 -15.38 14.31 -38.45
C SER A 708 -16.89 14.23 -38.52
N LYS A 709 -17.52 13.68 -37.49
CA LYS A 709 -18.99 13.56 -37.41
C LYS A 709 -19.69 14.93 -37.20
N ALA A 710 -19.06 15.85 -36.44
CA ALA A 710 -19.55 17.22 -36.30
C ALA A 710 -19.44 18.04 -37.62
N ARG A 711 -18.40 17.74 -38.42
CA ARG A 711 -18.21 18.37 -39.74
C ARG A 711 -19.17 17.86 -40.81
N GLU A 712 -19.57 16.58 -40.73
CA GLU A 712 -20.61 16.01 -41.60
C GLU A 712 -22.03 16.49 -41.25
N LEU A 713 -22.28 16.82 -39.98
CA LEU A 713 -23.58 17.31 -39.50
C LEU A 713 -23.73 18.85 -39.62
N GLY A 714 -22.63 19.59 -39.82
CA GLY A 714 -22.62 21.05 -39.96
C GLY A 714 -22.52 21.61 -41.39
N GLY A 715 -22.61 20.75 -42.40
CA GLY A 715 -22.53 21.09 -43.83
C GLY A 715 -23.86 20.92 -44.54
N GLY A 716 -24.85 21.76 -44.16
CA GLY A 716 -26.11 21.91 -44.82
C GLY A 716 -26.60 23.33 -44.76
#